data_cc26e29a3836e5ec341336cd828d5986
#
_entry.id   cc26e29a3836e5ec341336cd828d5986
#
_cell.length_a   1.000
_cell.length_b   1.000
_cell.length_c   1.000
_cell.angle_alpha   90.00
_cell.angle_beta   90.00
_cell.angle_gamma   90.00
#
_symmetry.space_group_name_H-M   'P 1'
#
loop_
_entity.id
_entity.type
_entity.pdbx_description
1 polymer ?
#
loop_
_entity_poly.entity_id
_entity_poly.type
_entity_poly.pdbx_seq_one_letter_code
_entity_poly.pdbx_strand_id
1 'polypeptide(L)'
;MSNARTRPGADSWKKTACILCSINCGLKVQTEGRRITKIIGDKEQPVSKGYVCEKAQRMDWYQNAGDRLTSPMRRTAEGDYEAVDWDTAIREITGRLNAVRDTHGGDKILYYGGGGQGNHLGGAYVEAWLKSLGVKYRSNALAQEKTGEFWVAGKMFGAGTHGDFEHCEVGVFLGKNPWQSHGIPRARAVIRELAKNPDRCLVVIDPRRSETAQKADIHLAVKPGADAWLMAAMAGMIAQEGWLDEEWIEQHTVGFEQVRPFLQNVPVAEYAAHSGVSLEQIEEVARRIANAKSVSFFEDLGVQMSVHSTLVSYLQRLVWVPTGNYGKEGTANAFVPFLSLGKASKGQLGGKGKRKVAQLSPVAGAKIITGLIPCNVIPEEILTDHPDRYRAMVIQSGNPVHSLADSQRMREAIRALEFSVAIDVAMTETCREVDYVLPSSSQFEKPEATFFNLEFPDNVFHLRQPLFEPLEGTLDEGEIVARLLEASGELGESDYGALRLAARAGLTAYGLAFMAMVSAKPKLMRYVAPVLYRTLGPTLPGGMEMGAVAWGLSLMYVRSSPMAARRAGFSGPALLAANRLFRALLDSSSGLVFARSDYEESWNAVRRPEGRINMAIPELLEEAEKLQEGPIAADPDYPLILSAGERRSDTSNTIIRNAGWHQKGLYAGLRISPHDAAALGCEDGDALRLSTRRGVADVQVEISDMMSPGHISLPNGTGIDYGGQDGEIRQLGVAPNELTDSMSRDFLAGTPWHKHVPARLEKLG
;
A
#
# COMPACT_ATOMS: atom_id res chain seq x y z
N MET A 1 44.39 -11.59 38.61
CA MET A 1 44.49 -10.76 37.41
C MET A 1 43.06 -10.62 36.85
N SER A 2 42.43 -9.47 37.09
CA SER A 2 41.06 -9.19 36.75
C SER A 2 40.94 -8.88 35.25
N ASN A 3 40.16 -9.67 34.54
CA ASN A 3 39.73 -9.36 33.17
C ASN A 3 38.82 -8.12 33.16
N ALA A 4 39.37 -6.95 32.94
CA ALA A 4 38.63 -5.76 32.61
C ALA A 4 38.01 -5.98 31.23
N ARG A 5 36.72 -6.33 31.17
CA ARG A 5 35.92 -6.18 29.96
C ARG A 5 35.89 -4.68 29.65
N THR A 6 36.62 -4.27 28.63
CA THR A 6 36.47 -2.95 28.01
C THR A 6 35.05 -2.83 27.55
N ARG A 7 34.25 -1.93 28.19
CA ARG A 7 32.95 -1.50 27.68
C ARG A 7 33.19 -0.91 26.29
N PRO A 8 32.45 -1.34 25.26
CA PRO A 8 32.48 -0.64 23.98
C PRO A 8 32.10 0.82 24.23
N GLY A 9 32.78 1.73 23.51
CA GLY A 9 32.60 3.19 23.63
C GLY A 9 31.13 3.57 23.49
N ALA A 10 30.78 4.71 24.10
CA ALA A 10 29.42 5.25 24.22
C ALA A 10 28.61 5.02 22.94
N ASP A 11 27.57 4.20 23.06
CA ASP A 11 26.65 3.76 22.01
C ASP A 11 26.09 4.96 21.23
N SER A 12 26.63 5.23 20.05
CA SER A 12 26.08 6.26 19.18
C SER A 12 24.78 5.77 18.56
N TRP A 13 23.67 6.35 18.95
CA TRP A 13 22.38 6.14 18.32
C TRP A 13 22.42 6.62 16.87
N LYS A 14 22.10 5.73 15.92
CA LYS A 14 21.89 6.08 14.52
C LYS A 14 20.40 6.34 14.28
N LYS A 15 20.07 7.34 13.47
CA LYS A 15 18.70 7.67 13.11
C LYS A 15 18.30 7.00 11.81
N THR A 16 17.05 6.57 11.72
CA THR A 16 16.42 5.97 10.54
C THR A 16 14.91 6.07 10.67
N ALA A 17 14.14 5.36 9.83
CA ALA A 17 12.70 5.26 9.95
C ALA A 17 12.20 3.82 9.80
N CYS A 18 11.01 3.57 10.35
CA CYS A 18 10.30 2.30 10.23
C CYS A 18 9.86 2.05 8.78
N ILE A 19 9.89 0.80 8.35
CA ILE A 19 9.58 0.36 6.98
C ILE A 19 8.23 -0.38 6.86
N LEU A 20 7.48 -0.53 7.95
CA LEU A 20 6.33 -1.45 8.01
C LEU A 20 4.99 -0.84 7.61
N CYS A 21 4.85 0.49 7.65
CA CYS A 21 3.63 1.17 7.21
C CYS A 21 3.93 2.58 6.68
N SER A 22 2.92 3.20 6.04
CA SER A 22 3.00 4.52 5.39
C SER A 22 3.46 5.67 6.29
N ILE A 23 3.26 5.57 7.61
CA ILE A 23 3.62 6.64 8.56
C ILE A 23 5.14 6.83 8.66
N ASN A 24 5.93 5.78 8.37
CA ASN A 24 7.39 5.88 8.32
C ASN A 24 7.98 6.53 9.59
N CYS A 25 7.51 6.08 10.78
CA CYS A 25 7.89 6.64 12.09
C CYS A 25 9.40 6.71 12.24
N GLY A 26 9.92 7.83 12.76
CA GLY A 26 11.34 8.02 13.05
C GLY A 26 11.83 7.08 14.14
N LEU A 27 12.97 6.45 13.90
CA LEU A 27 13.62 5.52 14.80
C LEU A 27 15.03 5.99 15.15
N LYS A 28 15.47 5.69 16.39
CA LYS A 28 16.88 5.67 16.79
C LYS A 28 17.26 4.22 17.10
N VAL A 29 18.36 3.77 16.52
CA VAL A 29 18.82 2.39 16.65
C VAL A 29 20.26 2.33 17.17
N GLN A 30 20.57 1.32 17.97
CA GLN A 30 21.94 0.93 18.29
C GLN A 30 22.31 -0.29 17.46
N THR A 31 23.56 -0.35 17.01
CA THR A 31 24.05 -1.42 16.15
C THR A 31 25.32 -2.04 16.72
N GLU A 32 25.46 -3.36 16.57
CA GLU A 32 26.68 -4.11 16.84
C GLU A 32 27.05 -4.92 15.58
N GLY A 33 28.16 -4.55 14.94
CA GLY A 33 28.47 -5.05 13.60
C GLY A 33 27.32 -4.77 12.63
N ARG A 34 26.77 -5.80 12.00
CA ARG A 34 25.64 -5.71 11.07
C ARG A 34 24.27 -5.94 11.74
N ARG A 35 24.19 -6.00 13.06
CA ARG A 35 22.95 -6.29 13.80
C ARG A 35 22.40 -5.03 14.42
N ILE A 36 21.08 -4.90 14.41
CA ILE A 36 20.35 -3.94 15.24
C ILE A 36 20.15 -4.60 16.61
N THR A 37 20.53 -3.91 17.69
CA THR A 37 20.46 -4.42 19.05
C THR A 37 19.42 -3.70 19.92
N LYS A 38 19.10 -2.45 19.58
CA LYS A 38 18.08 -1.67 20.29
C LYS A 38 17.38 -0.67 19.37
N ILE A 39 16.09 -0.47 19.60
CA ILE A 39 15.25 0.43 18.82
C ILE A 39 14.41 1.28 19.77
N ILE A 40 14.38 2.59 19.56
CA ILE A 40 13.48 3.54 20.23
C ILE A 40 12.92 4.54 19.21
N GLY A 41 11.87 5.27 19.58
CA GLY A 41 11.33 6.34 18.74
C GLY A 41 12.23 7.59 18.70
N ASP A 42 12.31 8.21 17.52
CA ASP A 42 12.99 9.49 17.34
C ASP A 42 12.03 10.65 17.64
N LYS A 43 12.30 11.38 18.73
CA LYS A 43 11.46 12.52 19.14
C LYS A 43 11.54 13.73 18.20
N GLU A 44 12.58 13.78 17.38
CA GLU A 44 12.80 14.90 16.43
C GLU A 44 12.06 14.68 15.10
N GLN A 45 11.53 13.47 14.86
CA GLN A 45 10.76 13.20 13.67
C GLN A 45 9.40 13.92 13.73
N PRO A 46 9.06 14.78 12.74
CA PRO A 46 7.95 15.74 12.87
C PRO A 46 6.56 15.09 13.01
N VAL A 47 6.33 13.94 12.39
CA VAL A 47 5.02 13.25 12.38
C VAL A 47 4.85 12.35 13.59
N SER A 48 5.79 11.42 13.81
CA SER A 48 5.68 10.43 14.89
C SER A 48 6.05 10.98 16.26
N LYS A 49 6.86 12.06 16.34
CA LYS A 49 7.24 12.76 17.59
C LYS A 49 7.72 11.80 18.70
N GLY A 50 8.45 10.75 18.31
CA GLY A 50 8.94 9.69 19.21
C GLY A 50 7.97 8.54 19.46
N TYR A 51 6.75 8.58 18.92
CA TYR A 51 5.84 7.44 18.96
C TYR A 51 6.35 6.32 18.06
N VAL A 52 6.33 5.09 18.58
CA VAL A 52 6.57 3.85 17.84
C VAL A 52 5.65 2.76 18.34
N CYS A 53 5.20 1.91 17.45
CA CYS A 53 4.42 0.73 17.81
C CYS A 53 5.35 -0.45 18.14
N GLU A 54 4.77 -1.52 18.70
CA GLU A 54 5.48 -2.75 19.02
C GLU A 54 6.14 -3.41 17.79
N LYS A 55 5.55 -3.29 16.61
CA LYS A 55 6.13 -3.83 15.37
C LYS A 55 7.41 -3.08 14.99
N ALA A 56 7.42 -1.76 15.09
CA ALA A 56 8.59 -0.94 14.81
C ALA A 56 9.75 -1.23 15.77
N GLN A 57 9.45 -1.55 17.04
CA GLN A 57 10.47 -1.91 18.04
C GLN A 57 11.15 -3.26 17.78
N ARG A 58 10.62 -4.06 16.84
CA ARG A 58 11.08 -5.39 16.48
C ARG A 58 11.62 -5.46 15.05
N MET A 59 12.05 -4.32 14.48
CA MET A 59 12.67 -4.25 13.15
C MET A 59 14.05 -4.94 13.07
N ASP A 60 14.65 -5.25 14.23
CA ASP A 60 15.82 -6.09 14.33
C ASP A 60 15.62 -7.48 13.68
N TRP A 61 14.43 -8.07 13.78
CA TRP A 61 14.10 -9.33 13.13
C TRP A 61 14.18 -9.30 11.61
N TYR A 62 13.91 -8.14 10.99
CA TYR A 62 14.10 -7.95 9.56
C TYR A 62 15.58 -7.92 9.18
N GLN A 63 16.37 -7.05 9.82
CA GLN A 63 17.78 -6.85 9.49
C GLN A 63 18.67 -8.03 9.92
N ASN A 64 18.33 -8.67 11.03
CA ASN A 64 19.13 -9.75 11.60
C ASN A 64 18.74 -11.14 11.04
N ALA A 65 17.82 -11.22 10.08
CA ALA A 65 17.42 -12.46 9.42
C ALA A 65 18.61 -13.12 8.69
N GLY A 66 18.63 -14.44 8.67
CA GLY A 66 19.71 -15.23 8.11
C GLY A 66 19.46 -15.79 6.70
N ASP A 67 18.29 -15.51 6.09
CA ASP A 67 17.83 -16.07 4.82
C ASP A 67 18.12 -15.16 3.59
N ARG A 68 19.11 -14.25 3.71
CA ARG A 68 19.47 -13.30 2.67
C ARG A 68 20.21 -13.97 1.50
N LEU A 69 19.79 -13.65 0.28
CA LEU A 69 20.53 -14.01 -0.93
C LEU A 69 21.79 -13.16 -1.10
N THR A 70 22.88 -13.80 -1.56
CA THR A 70 24.18 -13.17 -1.79
C THR A 70 24.72 -13.37 -3.20
N SER A 71 23.99 -14.10 -4.06
CA SER A 71 24.35 -14.30 -5.47
C SER A 71 23.08 -14.31 -6.30
N PRO A 72 23.12 -13.86 -7.57
CA PRO A 72 22.03 -14.13 -8.50
C PRO A 72 21.77 -15.62 -8.61
N MET A 73 20.51 -16.01 -8.61
CA MET A 73 20.07 -17.39 -8.68
C MET A 73 19.38 -17.64 -10.02
N ARG A 74 19.78 -18.71 -10.70
CA ARG A 74 19.18 -19.18 -11.96
C ARG A 74 18.48 -20.50 -11.73
N ARG A 75 17.24 -20.63 -12.24
CA ARG A 75 16.51 -21.89 -12.19
C ARG A 75 17.07 -22.89 -13.18
N THR A 76 17.31 -24.13 -12.72
CA THR A 76 17.77 -25.24 -13.56
C THR A 76 16.60 -25.90 -14.28
N ALA A 77 16.89 -26.78 -15.23
CA ALA A 77 15.87 -27.55 -15.94
C ALA A 77 15.09 -28.49 -15.02
N GLU A 78 15.71 -28.92 -13.92
CA GLU A 78 15.12 -29.77 -12.90
C GLU A 78 14.20 -29.00 -11.94
N GLY A 79 14.26 -27.66 -11.97
CA GLY A 79 13.47 -26.77 -11.12
C GLY A 79 14.17 -26.28 -9.85
N ASP A 80 15.41 -26.71 -9.63
CA ASP A 80 16.28 -26.23 -8.57
C ASP A 80 16.94 -24.87 -8.93
N TYR A 81 17.70 -24.30 -8.03
CA TYR A 81 18.38 -23.02 -8.25
C TYR A 81 19.89 -23.15 -8.07
N GLU A 82 20.63 -22.60 -9.02
CA GLU A 82 22.09 -22.49 -8.96
C GLU A 82 22.54 -21.01 -8.88
N ALA A 83 23.61 -20.77 -8.15
CA ALA A 83 24.21 -19.44 -8.08
C ALA A 83 25.01 -19.18 -9.37
N VAL A 84 24.82 -17.96 -9.93
CA VAL A 84 25.58 -17.48 -11.08
C VAL A 84 26.20 -16.11 -10.76
N ASP A 85 27.25 -15.73 -11.52
CA ASP A 85 27.81 -14.39 -11.38
C ASP A 85 26.90 -13.31 -11.97
N TRP A 86 27.12 -12.05 -11.54
CA TRP A 86 26.31 -10.91 -11.97
C TRP A 86 26.37 -10.64 -13.47
N ASP A 87 27.54 -10.79 -14.10
CA ASP A 87 27.71 -10.50 -15.53
C ASP A 87 26.95 -11.52 -16.37
N THR A 88 26.96 -12.78 -15.96
CA THR A 88 26.15 -13.85 -16.55
C THR A 88 24.65 -13.56 -16.39
N ALA A 89 24.18 -13.24 -15.17
CA ALA A 89 22.78 -12.95 -14.92
C ALA A 89 22.30 -11.74 -15.73
N ILE A 90 23.04 -10.63 -15.73
CA ILE A 90 22.68 -9.41 -16.48
C ILE A 90 22.60 -9.68 -17.98
N ARG A 91 23.59 -10.40 -18.53
CA ARG A 91 23.61 -10.75 -19.97
C ARG A 91 22.42 -11.62 -20.37
N GLU A 92 22.15 -12.68 -19.59
CA GLU A 92 21.09 -13.64 -19.93
C GLU A 92 19.70 -13.05 -19.73
N ILE A 93 19.45 -12.31 -18.65
CA ILE A 93 18.19 -11.62 -18.40
C ILE A 93 17.91 -10.58 -19.50
N THR A 94 18.92 -9.77 -19.87
CA THR A 94 18.80 -8.78 -20.94
C THR A 94 18.46 -9.48 -22.27
N GLY A 95 19.14 -10.57 -22.61
CA GLY A 95 18.91 -11.34 -23.82
C GLY A 95 17.49 -11.93 -23.87
N ARG A 96 17.05 -12.57 -22.78
CA ARG A 96 15.73 -13.21 -22.69
C ARG A 96 14.58 -12.21 -22.78
N LEU A 97 14.64 -11.09 -22.05
CA LEU A 97 13.61 -10.06 -22.09
C LEU A 97 13.56 -9.32 -23.43
N ASN A 98 14.72 -9.05 -24.06
CA ASN A 98 14.77 -8.50 -25.40
C ASN A 98 14.15 -9.46 -26.43
N ALA A 99 14.40 -10.76 -26.32
CA ALA A 99 13.79 -11.75 -27.20
C ALA A 99 12.25 -11.77 -27.09
N VAL A 100 11.71 -11.71 -25.86
CA VAL A 100 10.25 -11.60 -25.65
C VAL A 100 9.71 -10.28 -26.25
N ARG A 101 10.39 -9.16 -25.99
CA ARG A 101 10.01 -7.85 -26.56
C ARG A 101 10.00 -7.86 -28.08
N ASP A 102 11.04 -8.39 -28.69
CA ASP A 102 11.24 -8.36 -30.13
C ASP A 102 10.30 -9.33 -30.87
N THR A 103 9.92 -10.42 -30.21
CA THR A 103 9.00 -11.44 -30.74
C THR A 103 7.53 -11.05 -30.56
N HIS A 104 7.15 -10.59 -29.36
CA HIS A 104 5.76 -10.40 -28.96
C HIS A 104 5.36 -8.95 -28.72
N GLY A 105 6.34 -8.05 -28.53
CA GLY A 105 6.12 -6.68 -28.11
C GLY A 105 6.33 -6.48 -26.60
N GLY A 106 6.78 -5.29 -26.22
CA GLY A 106 7.01 -4.94 -24.81
C GLY A 106 5.72 -4.87 -23.98
N ASP A 107 4.57 -4.77 -24.61
CA ASP A 107 3.25 -4.82 -23.95
C ASP A 107 2.82 -6.25 -23.56
N LYS A 108 3.61 -7.26 -23.92
CA LYS A 108 3.45 -8.64 -23.43
C LYS A 108 4.35 -8.94 -22.23
N ILE A 109 5.04 -7.93 -21.70
CA ILE A 109 5.80 -8.01 -20.45
C ILE A 109 5.01 -7.29 -19.36
N LEU A 110 4.69 -7.99 -18.28
CA LEU A 110 4.02 -7.44 -17.09
C LEU A 110 5.05 -7.06 -16.05
N TYR A 111 4.88 -5.92 -15.41
CA TYR A 111 5.63 -5.55 -14.21
C TYR A 111 4.74 -5.66 -12.96
N TYR A 112 5.24 -6.33 -11.93
CA TYR A 112 4.66 -6.34 -10.59
C TYR A 112 5.68 -5.84 -9.58
N GLY A 113 5.37 -4.78 -8.85
CA GLY A 113 6.30 -4.27 -7.88
C GLY A 113 5.89 -2.94 -7.29
N GLY A 114 6.75 -2.38 -6.48
CA GLY A 114 6.50 -1.10 -5.79
C GLY A 114 7.02 -1.09 -4.38
N GLY A 115 7.66 -2.18 -3.95
CA GLY A 115 8.55 -2.21 -2.80
C GLY A 115 7.89 -2.17 -1.42
N GLY A 116 6.58 -2.26 -1.31
CA GLY A 116 5.91 -2.13 -0.01
C GLY A 116 5.97 -0.70 0.55
N GLN A 117 5.79 -0.54 1.87
CA GLN A 117 5.50 0.78 2.46
C GLN A 117 6.70 1.72 2.59
N GLY A 118 7.90 1.22 2.61
CA GLY A 118 9.10 2.02 2.88
C GLY A 118 10.24 1.82 1.88
N ASN A 119 10.00 1.21 0.72
CA ASN A 119 11.01 0.83 -0.27
C ASN A 119 10.57 1.27 -1.67
N HIS A 120 10.48 2.59 -1.89
CA HIS A 120 9.94 3.14 -3.13
C HIS A 120 11.00 3.72 -4.07
N LEU A 121 12.23 4.00 -3.59
CA LEU A 121 13.28 4.57 -4.46
C LEU A 121 13.67 3.60 -5.58
N GLY A 122 13.76 2.30 -5.29
CA GLY A 122 14.06 1.27 -6.28
C GLY A 122 13.10 1.29 -7.47
N GLY A 123 11.81 1.54 -7.25
CA GLY A 123 10.81 1.65 -8.29
C GLY A 123 11.08 2.78 -9.31
N ALA A 124 11.72 3.88 -8.90
CA ALA A 124 12.09 4.96 -9.82
C ALA A 124 13.16 4.53 -10.83
N TYR A 125 14.05 3.64 -10.43
CA TYR A 125 15.08 3.05 -11.30
C TYR A 125 14.50 2.00 -12.24
N VAL A 126 13.73 1.06 -11.70
CA VAL A 126 13.08 0.00 -12.48
C VAL A 126 12.16 0.57 -13.55
N GLU A 127 11.47 1.68 -13.27
CA GLU A 127 10.65 2.40 -14.28
C GLU A 127 11.44 2.76 -15.54
N ALA A 128 12.72 3.13 -15.42
CA ALA A 128 13.58 3.42 -16.56
C ALA A 128 13.85 2.18 -17.42
N TRP A 129 14.12 1.05 -16.77
CA TRP A 129 14.33 -0.23 -17.44
C TRP A 129 13.06 -0.73 -18.13
N LEU A 130 11.90 -0.65 -17.47
CA LEU A 130 10.62 -1.01 -18.08
C LEU A 130 10.31 -0.20 -19.35
N LYS A 131 10.68 1.08 -19.36
CA LYS A 131 10.54 1.93 -20.57
C LYS A 131 11.42 1.49 -21.72
N SER A 132 12.63 0.96 -21.47
CA SER A 132 13.51 0.43 -22.51
C SER A 132 12.93 -0.83 -23.16
N LEU A 133 12.26 -1.65 -22.36
CA LEU A 133 11.57 -2.85 -22.79
C LEU A 133 10.20 -2.58 -23.45
N GLY A 134 9.68 -1.34 -23.39
CA GLY A 134 8.35 -0.99 -23.93
C GLY A 134 7.20 -1.52 -23.09
N VAL A 135 7.43 -1.83 -21.80
CA VAL A 135 6.41 -2.33 -20.88
C VAL A 135 5.30 -1.30 -20.68
N LYS A 136 4.06 -1.70 -20.90
CA LYS A 136 2.87 -0.84 -20.78
C LYS A 136 2.08 -1.14 -19.51
N TYR A 137 2.06 -2.38 -19.08
CA TYR A 137 1.17 -2.88 -18.05
C TYR A 137 1.91 -3.19 -16.76
N ARG A 138 1.28 -2.79 -15.67
CA ARG A 138 1.85 -2.95 -14.32
C ARG A 138 0.79 -3.23 -13.29
N SER A 139 1.18 -3.86 -12.19
CA SER A 139 0.39 -4.03 -10.98
C SER A 139 1.27 -3.88 -9.73
N ASN A 140 0.65 -3.72 -8.59
CA ASN A 140 1.28 -3.75 -7.27
C ASN A 140 0.21 -3.95 -6.18
N ALA A 141 0.62 -3.98 -4.91
CA ALA A 141 -0.29 -4.17 -3.79
C ALA A 141 -1.46 -3.16 -3.71
N LEU A 142 -1.30 -1.93 -4.21
CA LEU A 142 -2.41 -0.96 -4.24
C LEU A 142 -3.57 -1.42 -5.14
N ALA A 143 -3.27 -2.18 -6.20
CA ALA A 143 -4.27 -2.74 -7.09
C ALA A 143 -5.08 -3.89 -6.45
N GLN A 144 -4.64 -4.39 -5.31
CA GLN A 144 -5.38 -5.36 -4.51
C GLN A 144 -6.30 -4.69 -3.48
N GLU A 145 -5.97 -3.47 -3.04
CA GLU A 145 -6.58 -2.94 -1.82
C GLU A 145 -7.12 -1.50 -1.92
N LYS A 146 -6.65 -0.67 -2.87
CA LYS A 146 -6.90 0.79 -2.83
C LYS A 146 -7.47 1.39 -4.12
N THR A 147 -7.54 0.62 -5.19
CA THR A 147 -7.92 1.18 -6.50
C THR A 147 -9.37 1.65 -6.56
N GLY A 148 -10.29 0.98 -5.87
CA GLY A 148 -11.69 1.41 -5.76
C GLY A 148 -11.80 2.78 -5.09
N GLU A 149 -11.17 2.94 -3.92
CA GLU A 149 -11.11 4.22 -3.19
C GLU A 149 -10.49 5.34 -4.04
N PHE A 150 -9.36 5.06 -4.69
CA PHE A 150 -8.69 6.04 -5.55
C PHE A 150 -9.53 6.43 -6.77
N TRP A 151 -10.27 5.49 -7.32
CA TRP A 151 -11.16 5.76 -8.45
C TRP A 151 -12.30 6.68 -8.03
N VAL A 152 -12.95 6.41 -6.89
CA VAL A 152 -14.02 7.24 -6.33
C VAL A 152 -13.51 8.63 -5.97
N ALA A 153 -12.40 8.74 -5.22
CA ALA A 153 -11.80 10.02 -4.87
C ALA A 153 -11.40 10.81 -6.13
N GLY A 154 -10.83 10.12 -7.14
CA GLY A 154 -10.54 10.68 -8.45
C GLY A 154 -11.79 11.20 -9.16
N LYS A 155 -12.94 10.53 -9.07
CA LYS A 155 -14.22 10.95 -9.68
C LYS A 155 -14.88 12.09 -8.92
N MET A 156 -14.81 12.12 -7.62
CA MET A 156 -15.44 13.16 -6.78
C MET A 156 -14.58 14.41 -6.67
N PHE A 157 -13.34 14.28 -6.27
CA PHE A 157 -12.44 15.41 -5.96
C PHE A 157 -11.42 15.69 -7.06
N GLY A 158 -10.99 14.67 -7.80
CA GLY A 158 -9.84 14.74 -8.70
C GLY A 158 -8.50 14.65 -7.97
N ALA A 159 -8.49 14.37 -6.67
CA ALA A 159 -7.34 14.21 -5.78
C ALA A 159 -7.63 13.17 -4.70
N GLY A 160 -6.57 12.61 -4.08
CA GLY A 160 -6.69 11.84 -2.85
C GLY A 160 -6.96 12.75 -1.65
N THR A 161 -7.70 12.22 -0.68
CA THR A 161 -8.02 12.91 0.58
C THR A 161 -7.54 12.09 1.76
N HIS A 162 -7.23 12.77 2.88
CA HIS A 162 -6.84 12.15 4.15
C HIS A 162 -7.59 12.83 5.31
N GLY A 163 -8.06 12.04 6.28
CA GLY A 163 -8.78 12.57 7.45
C GLY A 163 -7.84 13.11 8.52
N ASP A 164 -8.24 14.20 9.16
CA ASP A 164 -7.53 14.82 10.28
C ASP A 164 -8.07 14.30 11.62
N PHE A 165 -7.58 13.14 12.05
CA PHE A 165 -8.03 12.48 13.29
C PHE A 165 -7.47 13.12 14.57
N GLU A 166 -6.46 13.97 14.47
CA GLU A 166 -5.95 14.69 15.65
C GLU A 166 -6.94 15.77 16.13
N HIS A 167 -7.70 16.36 15.21
CA HIS A 167 -8.56 17.53 15.50
C HIS A 167 -10.07 17.28 15.30
N CYS A 168 -10.50 16.16 14.71
CA CYS A 168 -11.92 15.91 14.47
C CYS A 168 -12.74 15.80 15.75
N GLU A 169 -14.00 16.26 15.67
CA GLU A 169 -15.01 16.03 16.71
C GLU A 169 -15.52 14.59 16.64
N VAL A 170 -15.79 14.08 15.44
CA VAL A 170 -16.18 12.68 15.22
C VAL A 170 -15.16 11.99 14.33
N GLY A 171 -14.51 10.94 14.85
CA GLY A 171 -13.59 10.08 14.10
C GLY A 171 -14.24 8.74 13.80
N VAL A 172 -14.39 8.38 12.52
CA VAL A 172 -15.01 7.13 12.07
C VAL A 172 -13.98 6.23 11.41
N PHE A 173 -13.81 5.02 11.92
CA PHE A 173 -12.98 3.97 11.32
C PHE A 173 -13.87 2.88 10.75
N LEU A 174 -13.86 2.71 9.43
CA LEU A 174 -14.67 1.76 8.68
C LEU A 174 -13.79 0.62 8.16
N GLY A 175 -13.99 -0.60 8.66
CA GLY A 175 -13.16 -1.76 8.33
C GLY A 175 -11.67 -1.56 8.67
N LYS A 176 -11.38 -0.76 9.69
CA LYS A 176 -10.05 -0.32 10.08
C LYS A 176 -9.82 -0.51 11.57
N ASN A 177 -8.72 -1.21 11.92
CA ASN A 177 -8.28 -1.37 13.30
C ASN A 177 -6.93 -0.67 13.53
N PRO A 178 -6.87 0.68 13.67
CA PRO A 178 -5.61 1.41 13.80
C PRO A 178 -4.82 1.07 15.05
N TRP A 179 -5.45 0.48 16.07
CA TRP A 179 -4.74 -0.01 17.25
C TRP A 179 -3.68 -1.07 16.90
N GLN A 180 -3.92 -1.88 15.87
CA GLN A 180 -3.02 -2.93 15.37
C GLN A 180 -2.39 -2.59 14.02
N SER A 181 -3.17 -2.02 13.09
CA SER A 181 -2.71 -1.73 11.73
C SER A 181 -2.05 -0.36 11.58
N HIS A 182 -2.21 0.52 12.57
CA HIS A 182 -1.75 1.92 12.55
C HIS A 182 -2.28 2.68 11.32
N GLY A 183 -1.44 3.29 10.49
CA GLY A 183 -1.85 4.00 9.26
C GLY A 183 -2.32 5.44 9.49
N ILE A 184 -2.32 5.92 10.73
CA ILE A 184 -2.43 7.33 11.10
C ILE A 184 -1.29 7.69 12.06
N PRO A 185 -0.82 8.95 12.09
CA PRO A 185 0.21 9.38 13.04
C PRO A 185 -0.18 9.08 14.48
N ARG A 186 0.77 8.59 15.27
CA ARG A 186 0.58 8.33 16.71
C ARG A 186 -0.70 7.52 17.05
N ALA A 187 -1.09 6.57 16.19
CA ALA A 187 -2.40 5.93 16.16
C ALA A 187 -3.03 5.65 17.53
N ARG A 188 -2.31 4.93 18.41
CA ARG A 188 -2.85 4.57 19.73
C ARG A 188 -3.00 5.77 20.67
N ALA A 189 -2.19 6.83 20.47
CA ALA A 189 -2.35 8.07 21.23
C ALA A 189 -3.61 8.81 20.77
N VAL A 190 -3.76 9.00 19.47
CA VAL A 190 -4.94 9.65 18.86
C VAL A 190 -6.24 8.93 19.24
N ILE A 191 -6.29 7.60 19.14
CA ILE A 191 -7.46 6.81 19.55
C ILE A 191 -7.80 7.04 21.03
N ARG A 192 -6.79 7.07 21.93
CA ARG A 192 -7.02 7.34 23.33
C ARG A 192 -7.46 8.78 23.61
N GLU A 193 -6.95 9.74 22.85
CA GLU A 193 -7.32 11.15 22.94
C GLU A 193 -8.76 11.34 22.49
N LEU A 194 -9.18 10.73 21.38
CA LEU A 194 -10.57 10.69 20.91
C LEU A 194 -11.51 10.10 21.97
N ALA A 195 -11.23 8.88 22.43
CA ALA A 195 -12.09 8.13 23.35
C ALA A 195 -12.16 8.70 24.78
N LYS A 196 -11.26 9.59 25.18
CA LYS A 196 -11.24 10.20 26.52
C LYS A 196 -11.83 11.60 26.58
N ASN A 197 -11.94 12.26 25.44
CA ASN A 197 -12.46 13.62 25.38
C ASN A 197 -13.99 13.60 25.29
N PRO A 198 -14.74 14.13 26.28
CA PRO A 198 -16.20 14.08 26.27
C PRO A 198 -16.84 14.92 25.14
N ASP A 199 -16.08 15.85 24.55
CA ASP A 199 -16.54 16.68 23.43
C ASP A 199 -16.27 16.03 22.06
N ARG A 200 -15.71 14.81 22.04
CA ARG A 200 -15.36 14.06 20.84
C ARG A 200 -16.02 12.68 20.85
N CYS A 201 -16.12 12.07 19.68
CA CYS A 201 -16.71 10.75 19.54
C CYS A 201 -15.88 9.85 18.62
N LEU A 202 -15.53 8.66 19.10
CA LEU A 202 -14.89 7.61 18.33
C LEU A 202 -15.92 6.58 17.90
N VAL A 203 -16.17 6.49 16.60
CA VAL A 203 -17.05 5.48 15.99
C VAL A 203 -16.21 4.44 15.26
N VAL A 204 -16.50 3.16 15.50
CA VAL A 204 -15.85 2.04 14.79
C VAL A 204 -16.91 1.17 14.15
N ILE A 205 -16.76 0.92 12.85
CA ILE A 205 -17.61 0.04 12.03
C ILE A 205 -16.75 -1.16 11.63
N ASP A 206 -16.96 -2.29 12.28
CA ASP A 206 -16.16 -3.53 12.10
C ASP A 206 -17.02 -4.73 12.53
N PRO A 207 -17.07 -5.83 11.76
CA PRO A 207 -17.76 -7.05 12.16
C PRO A 207 -17.31 -7.62 13.49
N ARG A 208 -16.07 -7.33 13.87
CA ARG A 208 -15.44 -7.80 15.11
C ARG A 208 -15.35 -6.69 16.14
N ARG A 209 -15.45 -7.05 17.40
CA ARG A 209 -15.13 -6.14 18.51
C ARG A 209 -13.61 -5.98 18.64
N SER A 210 -12.99 -5.44 17.56
CA SER A 210 -11.54 -5.24 17.44
C SER A 210 -10.96 -4.38 18.58
N GLU A 211 -9.63 -4.35 18.71
CA GLU A 211 -8.96 -3.58 19.76
C GLU A 211 -9.26 -2.08 19.69
N THR A 212 -9.54 -1.55 18.48
CA THR A 212 -10.03 -0.18 18.30
C THR A 212 -11.50 -0.08 18.70
N ALA A 213 -12.34 -1.03 18.34
CA ALA A 213 -13.75 -1.08 18.71
C ALA A 213 -13.96 -1.17 20.23
N GLN A 214 -13.06 -1.85 20.95
CA GLN A 214 -13.07 -1.87 22.42
C GLN A 214 -12.78 -0.52 23.08
N LYS A 215 -12.31 0.46 22.33
CA LYS A 215 -12.04 1.84 22.79
C LYS A 215 -13.07 2.83 22.27
N ALA A 216 -13.90 2.41 21.32
CA ALA A 216 -14.89 3.26 20.69
C ALA A 216 -16.02 3.65 21.66
N ASP A 217 -16.53 4.85 21.49
CA ASP A 217 -17.78 5.29 22.12
C ASP A 217 -18.97 4.55 21.52
N ILE A 218 -18.93 4.33 20.19
CA ILE A 218 -19.95 3.59 19.46
C ILE A 218 -19.28 2.55 18.55
N HIS A 219 -19.65 1.28 18.70
CA HIS A 219 -19.26 0.19 17.81
C HIS A 219 -20.47 -0.32 17.04
N LEU A 220 -20.44 -0.14 15.73
CA LEU A 220 -21.43 -0.73 14.82
C LEU A 220 -20.90 -2.08 14.33
N ALA A 221 -21.41 -3.16 14.89
CA ALA A 221 -20.99 -4.54 14.57
C ALA A 221 -21.73 -5.00 13.29
N VAL A 222 -21.30 -4.48 12.15
CA VAL A 222 -21.87 -4.81 10.84
C VAL A 222 -21.66 -6.29 10.48
N LYS A 223 -22.62 -6.95 9.83
CA LYS A 223 -22.40 -8.30 9.30
C LYS A 223 -21.31 -8.27 8.22
N PRO A 224 -20.43 -9.29 8.13
CA PRO A 224 -19.43 -9.36 7.09
C PRO A 224 -20.02 -9.20 5.69
N GLY A 225 -19.51 -8.21 4.92
CA GLY A 225 -19.99 -7.91 3.57
C GLY A 225 -21.25 -7.06 3.46
N ALA A 226 -21.83 -6.61 4.58
CA ALA A 226 -23.04 -5.79 4.56
C ALA A 226 -22.77 -4.27 4.72
N ASP A 227 -21.53 -3.85 4.57
CA ASP A 227 -21.09 -2.45 4.73
C ASP A 227 -21.81 -1.50 3.76
N ALA A 228 -22.13 -1.94 2.54
CA ALA A 228 -22.84 -1.12 1.55
C ALA A 228 -24.24 -0.74 2.01
N TRP A 229 -24.99 -1.69 2.59
CA TRP A 229 -26.33 -1.45 3.15
C TRP A 229 -26.27 -0.51 4.35
N LEU A 230 -25.28 -0.68 5.24
CA LEU A 230 -25.09 0.22 6.38
C LEU A 230 -24.80 1.65 5.93
N MET A 231 -23.87 1.83 4.97
CA MET A 231 -23.54 3.17 4.47
C MET A 231 -24.68 3.81 3.71
N ALA A 232 -25.44 3.03 2.91
CA ALA A 232 -26.64 3.52 2.23
C ALA A 232 -27.74 3.92 3.23
N ALA A 233 -28.01 3.10 4.26
CA ALA A 233 -28.97 3.42 5.31
C ALA A 233 -28.61 4.70 6.05
N MET A 234 -27.33 4.89 6.42
CA MET A 234 -26.84 6.08 7.11
C MET A 234 -26.97 7.34 6.23
N ALA A 235 -26.57 7.26 4.95
CA ALA A 235 -26.69 8.37 4.02
C ALA A 235 -28.17 8.70 3.70
N GLY A 236 -29.01 7.67 3.53
CA GLY A 236 -30.45 7.82 3.33
C GLY A 236 -31.13 8.47 4.54
N MET A 237 -30.78 8.05 5.74
CA MET A 237 -31.33 8.63 6.98
C MET A 237 -30.96 10.13 7.10
N ILE A 238 -29.72 10.51 6.85
CA ILE A 238 -29.30 11.93 6.85
C ILE A 238 -30.16 12.76 5.88
N ALA A 239 -30.42 12.22 4.69
CA ALA A 239 -31.24 12.91 3.68
C ALA A 239 -32.72 12.97 4.02
N GLN A 240 -33.31 11.88 4.54
CA GLN A 240 -34.72 11.76 4.86
C GLN A 240 -35.13 12.56 6.11
N GLU A 241 -34.22 12.65 7.10
CA GLU A 241 -34.41 13.43 8.31
C GLU A 241 -34.09 14.93 8.12
N GLY A 242 -33.64 15.36 6.93
CA GLY A 242 -33.37 16.75 6.64
C GLY A 242 -32.07 17.27 7.30
N TRP A 243 -31.12 16.40 7.57
CA TRP A 243 -29.84 16.74 8.22
C TRP A 243 -28.72 17.09 7.23
N LEU A 244 -29.03 17.28 5.95
CA LEU A 244 -28.10 17.74 4.92
C LEU A 244 -27.78 19.22 5.12
N ASP A 245 -26.53 19.61 4.89
CA ASP A 245 -26.11 21.02 4.82
C ASP A 245 -26.40 21.57 3.40
N GLU A 246 -27.64 21.98 3.16
CA GLU A 246 -28.13 22.39 1.85
C GLU A 246 -27.34 23.62 1.30
N GLU A 247 -26.99 24.58 2.14
CA GLU A 247 -26.20 25.74 1.74
C GLU A 247 -24.80 25.32 1.27
N TRP A 248 -24.15 24.45 2.03
CA TRP A 248 -22.85 23.92 1.69
C TRP A 248 -22.88 23.08 0.40
N ILE A 249 -23.91 22.24 0.23
CA ILE A 249 -24.11 21.43 -0.97
C ILE A 249 -24.21 22.33 -2.20
N GLU A 250 -25.04 23.39 -2.14
CA GLU A 250 -25.23 24.33 -3.26
C GLU A 250 -23.91 25.05 -3.62
N GLN A 251 -23.15 25.47 -2.62
CA GLN A 251 -21.91 26.22 -2.82
C GLN A 251 -20.75 25.34 -3.31
N HIS A 252 -20.63 24.12 -2.81
CA HIS A 252 -19.41 23.31 -2.91
C HIS A 252 -19.52 22.04 -3.74
N THR A 253 -20.73 21.67 -4.19
CA THR A 253 -20.93 20.43 -4.95
C THR A 253 -21.58 20.65 -6.31
N VAL A 254 -21.45 19.66 -7.18
CA VAL A 254 -22.18 19.53 -8.44
C VAL A 254 -22.77 18.12 -8.55
N GLY A 255 -23.94 18.00 -9.19
CA GLY A 255 -24.57 16.70 -9.45
C GLY A 255 -25.31 16.09 -8.25
N PHE A 256 -25.44 16.81 -7.12
CA PHE A 256 -26.17 16.28 -5.96
C PHE A 256 -27.65 16.05 -6.22
N GLU A 257 -28.25 16.83 -7.12
CA GLU A 257 -29.64 16.65 -7.57
C GLU A 257 -29.91 15.29 -8.23
N GLN A 258 -28.85 14.63 -8.77
CA GLN A 258 -28.94 13.27 -9.32
C GLN A 258 -28.81 12.20 -8.23
N VAL A 259 -28.16 12.51 -7.12
CA VAL A 259 -27.96 11.62 -5.96
C VAL A 259 -29.16 11.66 -5.02
N ARG A 260 -29.78 12.82 -4.87
CA ARG A 260 -30.90 13.06 -3.94
C ARG A 260 -32.06 12.05 -4.07
N PRO A 261 -32.55 11.70 -5.27
CA PRO A 261 -33.60 10.70 -5.41
C PRO A 261 -33.24 9.33 -4.84
N PHE A 262 -31.97 8.88 -5.06
CA PHE A 262 -31.50 7.65 -4.46
C PHE A 262 -31.58 7.71 -2.93
N LEU A 263 -30.99 8.76 -2.31
CA LEU A 263 -30.96 8.91 -0.85
C LEU A 263 -32.37 8.99 -0.23
N GLN A 264 -33.30 9.69 -0.88
CA GLN A 264 -34.67 9.82 -0.41
C GLN A 264 -35.47 8.51 -0.50
N ASN A 265 -35.11 7.60 -1.39
CA ASN A 265 -35.78 6.32 -1.61
C ASN A 265 -35.08 5.12 -0.93
N VAL A 266 -33.97 5.34 -0.21
CA VAL A 266 -33.32 4.25 0.55
C VAL A 266 -34.28 3.66 1.57
N PRO A 267 -34.58 2.35 1.56
CA PRO A 267 -35.39 1.69 2.57
C PRO A 267 -34.58 1.48 3.86
N VAL A 268 -34.40 2.56 4.63
CA VAL A 268 -33.49 2.64 5.76
C VAL A 268 -33.65 1.50 6.76
N ALA A 269 -34.88 1.17 7.15
CA ALA A 269 -35.16 0.10 8.11
C ALA A 269 -34.79 -1.29 7.57
N GLU A 270 -35.03 -1.54 6.27
CA GLU A 270 -34.66 -2.79 5.62
C GLU A 270 -33.14 -2.92 5.51
N TYR A 271 -32.45 -1.86 5.10
CA TYR A 271 -31.01 -1.86 4.99
C TYR A 271 -30.31 -1.94 6.35
N ALA A 272 -30.88 -1.38 7.41
CA ALA A 272 -30.49 -1.62 8.79
C ALA A 272 -30.52 -3.12 9.12
N ALA A 273 -31.65 -3.79 8.83
CA ALA A 273 -31.81 -5.22 9.07
C ALA A 273 -30.79 -6.07 8.25
N HIS A 274 -30.53 -5.72 6.99
CA HIS A 274 -29.49 -6.35 6.17
C HIS A 274 -28.10 -6.19 6.78
N SER A 275 -27.79 -4.98 7.25
CA SER A 275 -26.50 -4.68 7.87
C SER A 275 -26.29 -5.40 9.20
N GLY A 276 -27.35 -5.75 9.90
CA GLY A 276 -27.34 -6.32 11.24
C GLY A 276 -27.12 -5.29 12.35
N VAL A 277 -27.10 -3.99 12.03
CA VAL A 277 -26.97 -2.88 12.98
C VAL A 277 -28.38 -2.33 13.25
N SER A 278 -28.70 -2.03 14.51
CA SER A 278 -30.04 -1.53 14.85
C SER A 278 -30.31 -0.13 14.27
N LEU A 279 -31.56 0.16 13.99
CA LEU A 279 -31.96 1.44 13.44
C LEU A 279 -31.57 2.60 14.37
N GLU A 280 -31.70 2.40 15.68
CA GLU A 280 -31.36 3.38 16.71
C GLU A 280 -29.89 3.71 16.71
N GLN A 281 -29.00 2.69 16.53
CA GLN A 281 -27.57 2.91 16.43
C GLN A 281 -27.18 3.67 15.16
N ILE A 282 -27.84 3.35 14.03
CA ILE A 282 -27.64 4.08 12.76
C ILE A 282 -28.06 5.53 12.91
N GLU A 283 -29.24 5.78 13.51
CA GLU A 283 -29.75 7.13 13.77
C GLU A 283 -28.79 7.92 14.67
N GLU A 284 -28.33 7.33 15.77
CA GLU A 284 -27.40 7.99 16.67
C GLU A 284 -26.13 8.44 15.95
N VAL A 285 -25.50 7.56 15.16
CA VAL A 285 -24.26 7.88 14.45
C VAL A 285 -24.52 8.87 13.32
N ALA A 286 -25.57 8.69 12.52
CA ALA A 286 -25.95 9.61 11.44
C ALA A 286 -26.18 11.04 11.96
N ARG A 287 -26.94 11.17 13.06
CA ARG A 287 -27.21 12.45 13.71
C ARG A 287 -25.95 13.09 14.29
N ARG A 288 -25.04 12.31 14.90
CA ARG A 288 -23.75 12.83 15.38
C ARG A 288 -22.90 13.36 14.23
N ILE A 289 -22.81 12.63 13.13
CA ILE A 289 -22.07 13.07 11.93
C ILE A 289 -22.66 14.35 11.36
N ALA A 290 -23.97 14.42 11.23
CA ALA A 290 -24.65 15.57 10.64
C ALA A 290 -24.53 16.86 11.47
N ASN A 291 -24.47 16.73 12.80
CA ASN A 291 -24.39 17.88 13.71
C ASN A 291 -22.98 18.22 14.17
N ALA A 292 -21.97 17.41 13.84
CA ALA A 292 -20.60 17.65 14.24
C ALA A 292 -19.98 18.82 13.46
N LYS A 293 -19.14 19.61 14.13
CA LYS A 293 -18.34 20.66 13.49
C LYS A 293 -17.32 20.10 12.50
N SER A 294 -16.80 18.91 12.79
CA SER A 294 -15.81 18.23 11.95
C SER A 294 -15.87 16.73 12.11
N VAL A 295 -15.84 16.03 10.97
CA VAL A 295 -15.87 14.56 10.88
C VAL A 295 -14.71 14.08 10.01
N SER A 296 -13.97 13.09 10.50
CA SER A 296 -12.96 12.39 9.72
C SER A 296 -13.32 10.92 9.56
N PHE A 297 -13.26 10.44 8.32
CA PHE A 297 -13.48 9.03 7.96
C PHE A 297 -12.17 8.39 7.51
N PHE A 298 -11.98 7.12 7.89
CA PHE A 298 -10.93 6.27 7.34
C PHE A 298 -11.48 4.89 7.00
N GLU A 299 -11.68 4.63 5.72
CA GLU A 299 -11.95 3.30 5.20
C GLU A 299 -10.64 2.54 4.94
N ASP A 300 -10.60 1.24 5.26
CA ASP A 300 -9.40 0.42 5.02
C ASP A 300 -9.76 -1.00 4.58
N LEU A 301 -8.77 -1.89 4.60
CA LEU A 301 -8.80 -3.23 4.01
C LEU A 301 -10.02 -4.08 4.41
N GLY A 302 -10.63 -3.83 5.56
CA GLY A 302 -11.85 -4.52 5.99
C GLY A 302 -12.98 -4.40 4.98
N VAL A 303 -13.15 -3.22 4.39
CA VAL A 303 -14.19 -2.96 3.38
C VAL A 303 -13.63 -2.96 1.96
N GLN A 304 -12.38 -2.55 1.77
CA GLN A 304 -11.77 -2.46 0.42
C GLN A 304 -11.44 -3.82 -0.20
N MET A 305 -11.42 -4.87 0.60
CA MET A 305 -11.22 -6.25 0.19
C MET A 305 -12.44 -7.12 0.55
N SER A 306 -13.63 -6.54 0.48
CA SER A 306 -14.93 -7.17 0.71
C SER A 306 -15.86 -6.98 -0.49
N VAL A 307 -17.05 -7.51 -0.42
CA VAL A 307 -18.08 -7.30 -1.45
C VAL A 307 -18.46 -5.81 -1.53
N HIS A 308 -18.81 -5.34 -2.72
CA HIS A 308 -19.20 -3.95 -2.98
C HIS A 308 -18.15 -2.89 -2.59
N SER A 309 -16.86 -3.24 -2.55
CA SER A 309 -15.80 -2.37 -2.01
C SER A 309 -15.75 -0.98 -2.65
N THR A 310 -15.87 -0.88 -3.98
CA THR A 310 -15.88 0.41 -4.69
C THR A 310 -17.17 1.20 -4.38
N LEU A 311 -18.30 0.52 -4.25
CA LEU A 311 -19.57 1.15 -3.88
C LEU A 311 -19.53 1.67 -2.44
N VAL A 312 -18.98 0.91 -1.48
CA VAL A 312 -18.79 1.36 -0.10
C VAL A 312 -17.94 2.63 -0.04
N SER A 313 -16.88 2.69 -0.83
CA SER A 313 -16.04 3.90 -0.94
C SER A 313 -16.81 5.14 -1.40
N TYR A 314 -17.83 4.96 -2.23
CA TYR A 314 -18.72 6.04 -2.66
C TYR A 314 -19.77 6.38 -1.59
N LEU A 315 -20.50 5.38 -1.11
CA LEU A 315 -21.59 5.57 -0.16
C LEU A 315 -21.13 6.23 1.14
N GLN A 316 -19.96 5.84 1.68
CA GLN A 316 -19.44 6.49 2.88
C GLN A 316 -19.14 7.98 2.64
N ARG A 317 -18.75 8.37 1.41
CA ARG A 317 -18.58 9.80 1.06
C ARG A 317 -19.90 10.55 0.95
N LEU A 318 -20.97 9.87 0.60
CA LEU A 318 -22.32 10.44 0.67
C LEU A 318 -22.81 10.65 2.11
N VAL A 319 -22.19 10.03 3.11
CA VAL A 319 -22.49 10.29 4.53
C VAL A 319 -21.86 11.60 5.00
N TRP A 320 -20.58 11.86 4.69
CA TRP A 320 -19.87 12.99 5.32
C TRP A 320 -19.65 14.20 4.42
N VAL A 321 -19.65 14.07 3.08
CA VAL A 321 -19.50 15.22 2.17
C VAL A 321 -20.69 16.17 2.26
N PRO A 322 -21.96 15.68 2.14
CA PRO A 322 -23.11 16.56 2.18
C PRO A 322 -23.41 17.19 3.55
N THR A 323 -22.63 16.84 4.58
CA THR A 323 -22.66 17.44 5.92
C THR A 323 -21.50 18.41 6.16
N GLY A 324 -20.83 18.90 5.09
CA GLY A 324 -19.84 19.99 5.15
C GLY A 324 -18.45 19.57 5.66
N ASN A 325 -18.04 18.33 5.51
CA ASN A 325 -16.81 17.80 6.12
C ASN A 325 -15.61 17.69 5.16
N TYR A 326 -15.26 18.80 4.48
CA TYR A 326 -14.11 18.86 3.60
C TYR A 326 -13.41 20.23 3.68
N GLY A 327 -12.07 20.23 3.66
CA GLY A 327 -11.25 21.42 3.50
C GLY A 327 -11.20 22.33 4.70
N LYS A 328 -11.39 21.81 5.90
CA LYS A 328 -11.25 22.52 7.18
C LYS A 328 -10.60 21.61 8.23
N GLU A 329 -10.16 22.19 9.35
CA GLU A 329 -9.56 21.43 10.46
C GLU A 329 -10.49 20.31 10.96
N GLY A 330 -9.93 19.15 11.23
CA GLY A 330 -10.67 17.98 11.72
C GLY A 330 -11.50 17.25 10.68
N THR A 331 -11.39 17.58 9.39
CA THR A 331 -12.14 16.92 8.32
C THR A 331 -11.22 16.24 7.30
N ALA A 332 -11.78 15.75 6.19
CA ALA A 332 -11.00 15.27 5.07
C ALA A 332 -10.31 16.44 4.35
N ASN A 333 -9.00 16.30 4.09
CA ASN A 333 -8.19 17.32 3.45
C ASN A 333 -7.34 16.71 2.32
N ALA A 334 -7.01 17.51 1.31
CA ALA A 334 -6.08 17.14 0.28
C ALA A 334 -4.65 17.39 0.74
N PHE A 335 -3.78 16.40 0.56
CA PHE A 335 -2.36 16.51 0.88
C PHE A 335 -1.53 16.89 -0.35
N VAL A 336 -0.36 17.48 -0.13
CA VAL A 336 0.63 17.78 -1.17
C VAL A 336 1.71 16.72 -1.14
N PRO A 337 1.71 15.72 -2.06
CA PRO A 337 2.69 14.64 -2.06
C PRO A 337 4.04 15.12 -2.61
N PHE A 338 5.14 14.51 -2.14
CA PHE A 338 6.47 14.73 -2.73
C PHE A 338 6.55 14.20 -4.17
N LEU A 339 5.95 13.03 -4.40
CA LEU A 339 5.72 12.46 -5.72
C LEU A 339 4.29 11.91 -5.78
N SER A 340 3.54 12.33 -6.78
CA SER A 340 2.22 11.77 -7.02
C SER A 340 2.34 10.32 -7.50
N LEU A 341 1.81 9.38 -6.74
CA LEU A 341 1.80 7.93 -7.05
C LEU A 341 0.79 7.54 -8.14
N GLY A 342 -0.02 8.47 -8.60
CA GLY A 342 -0.96 8.28 -9.68
C GLY A 342 -1.14 9.57 -10.47
N LYS A 343 -1.12 9.48 -11.79
CA LYS A 343 -1.63 10.57 -12.63
C LYS A 343 -3.14 10.41 -12.67
N ALA A 344 -3.89 11.36 -12.10
CA ALA A 344 -5.29 11.52 -12.47
C ALA A 344 -5.33 11.53 -14.01
N SER A 345 -5.96 10.54 -14.61
CA SER A 345 -6.01 10.47 -16.07
C SER A 345 -6.69 11.75 -16.55
N LYS A 346 -6.09 12.42 -17.57
CA LYS A 346 -6.67 13.64 -18.15
C LYS A 346 -8.13 13.45 -18.63
N GLY A 347 -8.59 12.22 -18.79
CA GLY A 347 -9.98 11.88 -19.10
C GLY A 347 -10.93 11.81 -17.91
N GLN A 348 -10.42 11.87 -16.67
CA GLN A 348 -11.24 12.04 -15.47
C GLN A 348 -11.56 13.51 -15.17
N LEU A 349 -10.80 14.42 -15.75
CA LEU A 349 -11.04 15.87 -15.68
C LEU A 349 -11.95 16.25 -16.86
N GLY A 350 -13.18 16.68 -16.60
CA GLY A 350 -14.18 17.09 -17.59
C GLY A 350 -13.77 18.29 -18.47
N GLY A 351 -12.66 18.15 -19.21
CA GLY A 351 -12.29 19.06 -20.27
C GLY A 351 -12.94 18.62 -21.59
N LYS A 352 -13.24 19.56 -22.50
CA LYS A 352 -13.76 19.33 -23.86
C LYS A 352 -12.82 18.53 -24.77
N GLY A 353 -12.20 17.47 -24.26
CA GLY A 353 -11.39 16.51 -25.00
C GLY A 353 -12.14 15.21 -25.19
N LYS A 354 -11.97 14.54 -26.34
CA LYS A 354 -12.53 13.22 -26.63
C LYS A 354 -12.40 12.33 -25.37
N ARG A 355 -13.52 11.78 -24.88
CA ARG A 355 -13.52 10.75 -23.83
C ARG A 355 -12.45 9.73 -24.20
N LYS A 356 -11.35 9.66 -23.45
CA LYS A 356 -10.42 8.53 -23.58
C LYS A 356 -11.20 7.31 -23.14
N VAL A 357 -11.30 6.34 -24.05
CA VAL A 357 -11.79 5.00 -23.73
C VAL A 357 -11.04 4.52 -22.47
N ALA A 358 -11.76 3.97 -21.51
CA ALA A 358 -11.14 3.40 -20.31
C ALA A 358 -10.06 2.42 -20.77
N GLN A 359 -8.85 2.55 -20.21
CA GLN A 359 -7.79 1.60 -20.50
C GLN A 359 -8.15 0.29 -19.80
N LEU A 360 -8.23 -0.78 -20.56
CA LEU A 360 -8.58 -2.11 -20.08
C LEU A 360 -7.35 -3.03 -20.15
N SER A 361 -7.33 -4.05 -19.31
CA SER A 361 -6.35 -5.13 -19.38
C SER A 361 -6.57 -5.96 -20.66
N PRO A 362 -5.51 -6.56 -21.24
CA PRO A 362 -5.57 -7.05 -22.63
C PRO A 362 -6.41 -8.32 -22.82
N VAL A 363 -6.58 -9.15 -21.79
CA VAL A 363 -7.28 -10.45 -21.86
C VAL A 363 -8.61 -10.41 -21.09
N ALA A 364 -8.56 -10.13 -19.80
CA ALA A 364 -9.73 -10.10 -18.93
C ALA A 364 -10.61 -8.87 -19.14
N GLY A 365 -10.15 -7.83 -19.85
CA GLY A 365 -10.90 -6.59 -20.05
C GLY A 365 -11.13 -5.81 -18.76
N ALA A 366 -10.36 -6.07 -17.71
CA ALA A 366 -10.49 -5.40 -16.42
C ALA A 366 -10.04 -3.93 -16.49
N LYS A 367 -10.74 -3.07 -15.75
CA LYS A 367 -10.47 -1.62 -15.75
C LYS A 367 -9.11 -1.32 -15.09
N ILE A 368 -8.24 -0.61 -15.82
CA ILE A 368 -6.97 -0.12 -15.30
C ILE A 368 -7.21 1.19 -14.56
N ILE A 369 -6.94 1.20 -13.26
CA ILE A 369 -7.14 2.34 -12.37
C ILE A 369 -5.77 2.86 -11.93
N THR A 370 -5.55 4.18 -12.02
CA THR A 370 -4.25 4.84 -11.71
C THR A 370 -3.04 4.23 -12.45
N GLY A 371 -3.28 3.54 -13.56
CA GLY A 371 -2.26 2.84 -14.35
C GLY A 371 -1.94 1.43 -13.87
N LEU A 372 -2.73 0.88 -12.94
CA LEU A 372 -2.55 -0.45 -12.38
C LEU A 372 -3.63 -1.42 -12.89
N ILE A 373 -3.18 -2.61 -13.29
CA ILE A 373 -4.06 -3.77 -13.54
C ILE A 373 -4.49 -4.34 -12.20
N PRO A 374 -5.75 -4.72 -12.01
CA PRO A 374 -6.18 -5.42 -10.80
C PRO A 374 -5.36 -6.70 -10.58
N CYS A 375 -4.90 -6.92 -9.35
CA CYS A 375 -4.04 -8.07 -9.03
C CYS A 375 -4.74 -9.42 -9.33
N ASN A 376 -6.03 -9.50 -9.09
CA ASN A 376 -6.81 -10.73 -9.26
C ASN A 376 -6.92 -11.22 -10.70
N VAL A 377 -6.71 -10.36 -11.69
CA VAL A 377 -6.76 -10.78 -13.10
C VAL A 377 -5.41 -11.27 -13.63
N ILE A 378 -4.32 -11.11 -12.89
CA ILE A 378 -2.97 -11.47 -13.35
C ILE A 378 -2.90 -12.95 -13.81
N PRO A 379 -3.39 -13.93 -13.04
CA PRO A 379 -3.39 -15.32 -13.52
C PRO A 379 -4.22 -15.51 -14.80
N GLU A 380 -5.37 -14.85 -14.92
CA GLU A 380 -6.23 -14.91 -16.10
C GLU A 380 -5.53 -14.29 -17.33
N GLU A 381 -4.85 -13.16 -17.16
CA GLU A 381 -4.07 -12.47 -18.19
C GLU A 381 -2.89 -13.29 -18.73
N ILE A 382 -2.40 -14.26 -17.96
CA ILE A 382 -1.27 -15.13 -18.35
C ILE A 382 -1.73 -16.49 -18.86
N LEU A 383 -2.68 -17.13 -18.16
CA LEU A 383 -3.06 -18.52 -18.41
C LEU A 383 -4.06 -18.68 -19.54
N THR A 384 -4.86 -17.66 -19.85
CA THR A 384 -5.83 -17.75 -20.96
C THR A 384 -5.10 -17.84 -22.28
N ASP A 385 -5.50 -18.78 -23.13
CA ASP A 385 -4.96 -18.90 -24.49
C ASP A 385 -5.49 -17.76 -25.38
N HIS A 386 -4.74 -16.68 -25.37
CA HIS A 386 -5.06 -15.42 -26.08
C HIS A 386 -3.80 -14.81 -26.68
N PRO A 387 -3.84 -14.24 -27.88
CA PRO A 387 -2.66 -13.63 -28.53
C PRO A 387 -2.07 -12.47 -27.70
N ASP A 388 -2.90 -11.78 -26.93
CA ASP A 388 -2.49 -10.65 -26.10
C ASP A 388 -2.11 -11.01 -24.68
N ARG A 389 -2.04 -12.30 -24.30
CA ARG A 389 -1.61 -12.73 -22.97
C ARG A 389 -0.17 -12.31 -22.68
N TYR A 390 0.16 -12.11 -21.39
CA TYR A 390 1.55 -11.83 -21.02
C TYR A 390 2.44 -13.05 -21.23
N ARG A 391 3.67 -12.78 -21.66
CA ARG A 391 4.70 -13.78 -21.97
C ARG A 391 5.88 -13.70 -21.02
N ALA A 392 6.10 -12.55 -20.41
CA ALA A 392 7.14 -12.39 -19.40
C ALA A 392 6.66 -11.53 -18.23
N MET A 393 7.33 -11.67 -17.09
CA MET A 393 7.04 -10.90 -15.88
C MET A 393 8.32 -10.45 -15.18
N VAL A 394 8.38 -9.18 -14.82
CA VAL A 394 9.39 -8.59 -13.95
C VAL A 394 8.75 -8.32 -12.59
N ILE A 395 9.30 -8.88 -11.53
CA ILE A 395 8.81 -8.73 -10.16
C ILE A 395 9.87 -8.01 -9.34
N GLN A 396 9.49 -6.96 -8.62
CA GLN A 396 10.42 -6.22 -7.76
C GLN A 396 9.84 -6.08 -6.35
N SER A 397 10.59 -6.57 -5.36
CA SER A 397 10.27 -6.39 -3.93
C SER A 397 8.81 -6.73 -3.61
N GLY A 398 8.33 -7.83 -4.17
CA GLY A 398 6.95 -8.29 -4.02
C GLY A 398 6.85 -9.79 -3.99
N ASN A 399 5.88 -10.30 -3.26
CA ASN A 399 5.64 -11.74 -3.11
C ASN A 399 4.22 -12.12 -3.55
N PRO A 400 3.86 -11.94 -4.87
CA PRO A 400 2.51 -12.16 -5.37
C PRO A 400 1.98 -13.57 -5.13
N VAL A 401 2.81 -14.60 -5.15
CA VAL A 401 2.40 -15.99 -4.85
C VAL A 401 1.81 -16.12 -3.45
N HIS A 402 2.36 -15.41 -2.47
CA HIS A 402 1.86 -15.43 -1.10
C HIS A 402 0.82 -14.35 -0.82
N SER A 403 1.00 -13.15 -1.41
CA SER A 403 0.27 -11.94 -1.01
C SER A 403 -1.04 -11.74 -1.76
N LEU A 404 -1.21 -12.34 -2.93
CA LEU A 404 -2.40 -12.18 -3.78
C LEU A 404 -3.34 -13.38 -3.65
N ALA A 405 -4.60 -13.15 -3.97
CA ALA A 405 -5.60 -14.23 -3.97
C ALA A 405 -5.20 -15.36 -4.90
N ASP A 406 -5.56 -16.59 -4.50
CA ASP A 406 -5.37 -17.78 -5.30
C ASP A 406 -3.88 -18.09 -5.56
N SER A 407 -3.16 -18.39 -4.47
CA SER A 407 -1.72 -18.67 -4.51
C SER A 407 -1.35 -19.75 -5.49
N GLN A 408 -2.15 -20.82 -5.60
CA GLN A 408 -1.90 -21.93 -6.52
C GLN A 408 -1.96 -21.46 -7.97
N ARG A 409 -3.01 -20.73 -8.34
CA ARG A 409 -3.17 -20.21 -9.71
C ARG A 409 -2.11 -19.19 -10.08
N MET A 410 -1.61 -18.43 -9.10
CA MET A 410 -0.49 -17.51 -9.31
C MET A 410 0.82 -18.25 -9.58
N ARG A 411 1.11 -19.37 -8.88
CA ARG A 411 2.26 -20.25 -9.19
C ARG A 411 2.16 -20.80 -10.62
N GLU A 412 1.01 -21.33 -10.99
CA GLU A 412 0.74 -21.84 -12.35
C GLU A 412 0.99 -20.76 -13.40
N ALA A 413 0.51 -19.54 -13.15
CA ALA A 413 0.68 -18.40 -14.05
C ALA A 413 2.17 -18.03 -14.24
N ILE A 414 2.94 -17.89 -13.15
CA ILE A 414 4.35 -17.55 -13.25
C ILE A 414 5.13 -18.63 -14.00
N ARG A 415 4.86 -19.91 -13.75
CA ARG A 415 5.50 -21.03 -14.43
C ARG A 415 5.12 -21.16 -15.92
N ALA A 416 3.98 -20.63 -16.34
CA ALA A 416 3.51 -20.64 -17.71
C ALA A 416 4.13 -19.52 -18.58
N LEU A 417 4.87 -18.57 -17.99
CA LEU A 417 5.57 -17.53 -18.72
C LEU A 417 6.77 -18.05 -19.48
N GLU A 418 7.10 -17.41 -20.61
CA GLU A 418 8.32 -17.70 -21.37
C GLU A 418 9.58 -17.23 -20.62
N PHE A 419 9.43 -16.19 -19.78
CA PHE A 419 10.51 -15.69 -18.94
C PHE A 419 10.00 -14.90 -17.74
N SER A 420 10.62 -15.08 -16.59
CA SER A 420 10.31 -14.36 -15.36
C SER A 420 11.56 -14.06 -14.54
N VAL A 421 11.59 -12.87 -13.92
CA VAL A 421 12.70 -12.42 -13.07
C VAL A 421 12.18 -11.69 -11.85
N ALA A 422 12.75 -11.99 -10.68
CA ALA A 422 12.50 -11.30 -9.43
C ALA A 422 13.74 -10.55 -8.93
N ILE A 423 13.54 -9.37 -8.34
CA ILE A 423 14.54 -8.61 -7.58
C ILE A 423 14.07 -8.62 -6.14
N ASP A 424 14.73 -9.33 -5.26
CA ASP A 424 14.33 -9.47 -3.85
C ASP A 424 15.55 -9.71 -2.94
N VAL A 425 15.33 -9.66 -1.64
CA VAL A 425 16.37 -9.84 -0.61
C VAL A 425 16.54 -11.30 -0.18
N ALA A 426 15.55 -12.16 -0.44
CA ALA A 426 15.50 -13.55 0.02
C ALA A 426 14.79 -14.45 -1.02
N MET A 427 14.92 -15.77 -0.86
CA MET A 427 14.22 -16.76 -1.67
C MET A 427 12.78 -16.91 -1.18
N THR A 428 11.90 -15.96 -1.63
CA THR A 428 10.49 -15.94 -1.28
C THR A 428 9.69 -17.03 -2.02
N GLU A 429 8.43 -17.23 -1.64
CA GLU A 429 7.51 -18.14 -2.33
C GLU A 429 7.39 -17.79 -3.83
N THR A 430 7.42 -16.51 -4.18
CA THR A 430 7.46 -16.04 -5.57
C THR A 430 8.81 -16.30 -6.23
N CYS A 431 9.91 -16.08 -5.51
CA CYS A 431 11.26 -16.31 -6.04
C CYS A 431 11.51 -17.78 -6.38
N ARG A 432 10.77 -18.71 -5.76
CA ARG A 432 10.83 -20.14 -6.07
C ARG A 432 10.08 -20.54 -7.35
N GLU A 433 9.40 -19.59 -8.00
CA GLU A 433 8.61 -19.84 -9.21
C GLU A 433 9.22 -19.19 -10.46
N VAL A 434 10.16 -18.23 -10.30
CA VAL A 434 10.73 -17.45 -11.40
C VAL A 434 12.00 -18.08 -11.98
N ASP A 435 12.40 -17.70 -13.20
CA ASP A 435 13.62 -18.19 -13.85
C ASP A 435 14.90 -17.60 -13.25
N TYR A 436 14.85 -16.32 -12.80
CA TYR A 436 15.98 -15.62 -12.21
C TYR A 436 15.59 -14.86 -10.95
N VAL A 437 16.46 -14.90 -9.92
CA VAL A 437 16.36 -14.05 -8.74
C VAL A 437 17.63 -13.21 -8.61
N LEU A 438 17.48 -11.89 -8.57
CA LEU A 438 18.58 -10.94 -8.37
C LEU A 438 18.58 -10.46 -6.91
N PRO A 439 19.69 -10.69 -6.15
CA PRO A 439 19.78 -10.32 -4.74
C PRO A 439 19.91 -8.82 -4.56
N SER A 440 18.91 -8.19 -3.94
CA SER A 440 18.96 -6.75 -3.62
C SER A 440 19.49 -6.49 -2.22
N SER A 441 20.14 -5.32 -2.04
CA SER A 441 20.47 -4.79 -0.72
C SER A 441 19.22 -4.55 0.11
N SER A 442 19.31 -4.73 1.44
CA SER A 442 18.19 -4.51 2.33
C SER A 442 17.83 -3.02 2.43
N GLN A 443 16.64 -2.72 2.96
CA GLN A 443 16.19 -1.34 3.16
C GLN A 443 17.05 -0.55 4.18
N PHE A 444 17.96 -1.18 4.91
CA PHE A 444 18.92 -0.55 5.82
C PHE A 444 20.37 -0.56 5.29
N GLU A 445 20.59 -1.10 4.09
CA GLU A 445 21.90 -1.18 3.43
C GLU A 445 22.02 -0.25 2.22
N LYS A 446 20.96 0.52 1.92
CA LYS A 446 20.87 1.49 0.82
C LYS A 446 20.06 2.70 1.26
N PRO A 447 20.16 3.86 0.58
CA PRO A 447 19.22 4.95 0.80
C PRO A 447 17.82 4.54 0.34
N GLU A 448 16.81 4.87 1.13
CA GLU A 448 15.44 4.50 0.81
C GLU A 448 14.43 5.53 1.34
N ALA A 449 13.23 5.54 0.79
CA ALA A 449 12.17 6.44 1.20
C ALA A 449 10.78 5.84 0.94
N THR A 450 9.76 6.40 1.61
CA THR A 450 8.37 6.21 1.23
C THR A 450 7.86 7.38 0.41
N PHE A 451 7.00 7.11 -0.59
CA PHE A 451 6.22 8.14 -1.30
C PHE A 451 4.76 8.20 -0.81
N PHE A 452 4.41 7.46 0.23
CA PHE A 452 3.14 7.62 0.93
C PHE A 452 3.20 8.79 1.94
N ASN A 453 3.56 9.97 1.43
CA ASN A 453 3.56 11.20 2.19
C ASN A 453 2.16 11.80 2.11
N LEU A 454 1.31 11.47 3.07
CA LEU A 454 -0.12 11.77 3.07
C LEU A 454 -0.52 12.71 4.21
N GLU A 455 0.48 13.27 4.92
CA GLU A 455 0.24 14.11 6.08
C GLU A 455 -0.17 15.53 5.69
N PHE A 456 -0.92 16.16 6.59
CA PHE A 456 -1.47 17.50 6.43
C PHE A 456 -1.64 18.15 7.82
N PRO A 457 -1.44 19.46 7.99
CA PRO A 457 -1.03 20.47 7.01
C PRO A 457 0.46 20.44 6.68
N ASP A 458 1.30 19.89 7.55
CA ASP A 458 2.73 19.70 7.34
C ASP A 458 3.00 18.30 6.81
N ASN A 459 3.59 18.21 5.61
CA ASN A 459 3.96 16.92 5.03
C ASN A 459 5.47 16.68 5.09
N VAL A 460 5.87 15.44 5.37
CA VAL A 460 7.25 15.06 5.68
C VAL A 460 7.77 14.03 4.68
N PHE A 461 8.99 14.25 4.22
CA PHE A 461 9.76 13.26 3.46
C PHE A 461 11.03 12.88 4.22
N HIS A 462 11.30 11.58 4.35
CA HIS A 462 12.49 11.07 5.00
C HIS A 462 13.30 10.24 4.01
N LEU A 463 14.38 10.83 3.47
CA LEU A 463 15.40 10.10 2.73
C LEU A 463 16.29 9.39 3.74
N ARG A 464 16.03 8.12 4.00
CA ARG A 464 16.80 7.32 4.96
C ARG A 464 18.21 7.09 4.46
N GLN A 465 19.17 7.29 5.33
CA GLN A 465 20.57 6.93 5.08
C GLN A 465 20.78 5.44 5.40
N PRO A 466 21.71 4.75 4.70
CA PRO A 466 22.06 3.38 5.03
C PRO A 466 22.63 3.29 6.46
N LEU A 467 22.23 2.27 7.18
CA LEU A 467 22.77 1.95 8.52
C LEU A 467 23.99 1.06 8.43
N PHE A 468 24.06 0.26 7.37
CA PHE A 468 25.07 -0.77 7.13
C PHE A 468 25.55 -0.70 5.69
N GLU A 469 26.79 -1.13 5.47
CA GLU A 469 27.28 -1.43 4.13
C GLU A 469 26.43 -2.55 3.50
N PRO A 470 26.25 -2.58 2.18
CA PRO A 470 25.58 -3.69 1.50
C PRO A 470 26.19 -5.05 1.88
N LEU A 471 25.36 -6.08 1.95
CA LEU A 471 25.84 -7.44 2.11
C LEU A 471 26.62 -7.82 0.85
N GLU A 472 27.79 -8.43 1.03
CA GLU A 472 28.63 -8.88 -0.10
C GLU A 472 27.82 -9.72 -1.09
N GLY A 473 27.98 -9.44 -2.38
CA GLY A 473 27.25 -10.10 -3.45
C GLY A 473 25.88 -9.51 -3.78
N THR A 474 25.33 -8.59 -2.94
CA THR A 474 24.09 -7.88 -3.24
C THR A 474 24.35 -6.54 -3.93
N LEU A 475 23.40 -6.08 -4.73
CA LEU A 475 23.41 -4.75 -5.35
C LEU A 475 22.14 -4.00 -5.02
N ASP A 476 22.19 -2.66 -5.01
CA ASP A 476 20.97 -1.87 -4.99
C ASP A 476 20.29 -1.84 -6.38
N GLU A 477 19.01 -1.49 -6.42
CA GLU A 477 18.24 -1.48 -7.67
C GLU A 477 18.75 -0.44 -8.67
N GLY A 478 19.43 0.62 -8.20
CA GLY A 478 20.08 1.62 -9.05
C GLY A 478 21.21 0.99 -9.86
N GLU A 479 22.08 0.21 -9.22
CA GLU A 479 23.16 -0.51 -9.85
C GLU A 479 22.67 -1.63 -10.77
N ILE A 480 21.71 -2.44 -10.30
CA ILE A 480 21.11 -3.52 -11.11
C ILE A 480 20.55 -2.96 -12.42
N VAL A 481 19.76 -1.91 -12.33
CA VAL A 481 19.12 -1.29 -13.51
C VAL A 481 20.13 -0.61 -14.42
N ALA A 482 21.13 0.07 -13.86
CA ALA A 482 22.17 0.70 -14.67
C ALA A 482 22.91 -0.35 -15.51
N ARG A 483 23.31 -1.50 -14.92
CA ARG A 483 23.96 -2.61 -15.65
C ARG A 483 23.05 -3.21 -16.72
N LEU A 484 21.77 -3.40 -16.46
CA LEU A 484 20.80 -3.92 -17.43
C LEU A 484 20.63 -2.96 -18.63
N LEU A 485 20.58 -1.65 -18.39
CA LEU A 485 20.49 -0.65 -19.47
C LEU A 485 21.79 -0.49 -20.25
N GLU A 486 22.93 -0.62 -19.60
CA GLU A 486 24.27 -0.62 -20.22
C GLU A 486 24.44 -1.88 -21.09
N ALA A 487 24.06 -3.05 -20.59
CA ALA A 487 24.12 -4.31 -21.34
C ALA A 487 23.19 -4.34 -22.55
N SER A 488 22.05 -3.62 -22.50
CA SER A 488 21.14 -3.48 -23.63
C SER A 488 21.55 -2.39 -24.63
N GLY A 489 22.64 -1.64 -24.37
CA GLY A 489 23.12 -0.55 -25.22
C GLY A 489 22.28 0.74 -25.16
N GLU A 490 21.35 0.84 -24.22
CA GLU A 490 20.48 2.03 -24.06
C GLU A 490 21.21 3.21 -23.43
N LEU A 491 22.16 2.95 -22.53
CA LEU A 491 23.02 3.92 -21.87
C LEU A 491 24.49 3.50 -21.97
N GLY A 492 25.40 4.46 -21.94
CA GLY A 492 26.81 4.21 -21.94
C GLY A 492 27.64 5.42 -21.54
N GLU A 493 28.98 5.29 -21.52
CA GLU A 493 29.91 6.31 -21.06
C GLU A 493 29.76 7.66 -21.78
N SER A 494 29.38 7.65 -23.06
CA SER A 494 29.08 8.87 -23.84
C SER A 494 27.92 9.69 -23.32
N ASP A 495 27.07 9.11 -22.46
CA ASP A 495 25.95 9.78 -21.82
C ASP A 495 26.30 10.32 -20.44
N TYR A 496 27.44 9.91 -19.85
CA TYR A 496 27.80 10.20 -18.47
C TYR A 496 28.93 11.24 -18.32
N GLY A 497 29.93 11.22 -19.18
CA GLY A 497 31.19 11.95 -18.98
C GLY A 497 31.03 13.44 -18.68
N ALA A 498 30.28 14.16 -19.50
CA ALA A 498 30.05 15.59 -19.30
C ALA A 498 29.27 15.90 -18.01
N LEU A 499 28.31 15.05 -17.65
CA LEU A 499 27.51 15.21 -16.43
C LEU A 499 28.32 14.91 -15.17
N ARG A 500 29.21 13.92 -15.20
CA ARG A 500 30.14 13.64 -14.09
C ARG A 500 31.08 14.83 -13.82
N LEU A 501 31.58 15.48 -14.89
CA LEU A 501 32.40 16.68 -14.75
C LEU A 501 31.60 17.83 -14.11
N ALA A 502 30.36 18.05 -14.58
CA ALA A 502 29.48 19.07 -14.03
C ALA A 502 29.08 18.80 -12.57
N ALA A 503 28.89 17.52 -12.20
CA ALA A 503 28.57 17.12 -10.84
C ALA A 503 29.67 17.51 -9.84
N ARG A 504 30.94 17.38 -10.24
CA ARG A 504 32.10 17.80 -9.43
C ARG A 504 32.14 19.32 -9.21
N ALA A 505 31.58 20.10 -10.13
CA ALA A 505 31.46 21.56 -10.02
C ALA A 505 30.25 22.00 -9.16
N GLY A 506 29.42 21.07 -8.70
CA GLY A 506 28.31 21.28 -7.78
C GLY A 506 26.92 21.27 -8.45
N LEU A 507 25.88 21.21 -7.61
CA LEU A 507 24.49 20.96 -8.04
C LEU A 507 23.95 21.98 -9.06
N THR A 508 24.38 23.25 -9.01
CA THR A 508 23.91 24.26 -9.97
C THR A 508 24.50 24.03 -11.35
N ALA A 509 25.80 23.78 -11.42
CA ALA A 509 26.47 23.42 -12.67
C ALA A 509 25.92 22.11 -13.24
N TYR A 510 25.72 21.12 -12.39
CA TYR A 510 25.10 19.85 -12.76
C TYR A 510 23.70 20.05 -13.35
N GLY A 511 22.84 20.83 -12.70
CA GLY A 511 21.49 21.07 -13.16
C GLY A 511 21.42 21.77 -14.51
N LEU A 512 22.30 22.75 -14.76
CA LEU A 512 22.39 23.41 -16.07
C LEU A 512 22.87 22.45 -17.15
N ALA A 513 23.93 21.67 -16.86
CA ALA A 513 24.46 20.67 -17.78
C ALA A 513 23.42 19.57 -18.07
N PHE A 514 22.69 19.12 -17.04
CA PHE A 514 21.64 18.12 -17.18
C PHE A 514 20.51 18.60 -18.09
N MET A 515 20.01 19.83 -17.89
CA MET A 515 19.00 20.42 -18.76
C MET A 515 19.47 20.58 -20.21
N ALA A 516 20.72 21.02 -20.43
CA ALA A 516 21.31 21.12 -21.76
C ALA A 516 21.45 19.75 -22.42
N MET A 517 21.93 18.75 -21.69
CA MET A 517 22.09 17.37 -22.17
C MET A 517 20.75 16.75 -22.58
N VAL A 518 19.72 16.90 -21.75
CA VAL A 518 18.36 16.38 -22.03
C VAL A 518 17.76 17.10 -23.25
N SER A 519 18.02 18.39 -23.42
CA SER A 519 17.57 19.13 -24.63
C SER A 519 18.27 18.63 -25.90
N ALA A 520 19.57 18.31 -25.80
CA ALA A 520 20.35 17.76 -26.93
C ALA A 520 20.05 16.29 -27.19
N LYS A 521 19.79 15.50 -26.15
CA LYS A 521 19.49 14.06 -26.22
C LYS A 521 18.17 13.75 -25.50
N PRO A 522 16.99 14.02 -26.08
CA PRO A 522 15.68 13.84 -25.41
C PRO A 522 15.42 12.41 -24.90
N LYS A 523 16.07 11.40 -25.51
CA LYS A 523 15.98 10.00 -25.06
C LYS A 523 16.36 9.83 -23.58
N LEU A 524 17.29 10.66 -23.06
CA LEU A 524 17.75 10.57 -21.67
C LEU A 524 16.65 10.88 -20.65
N MET A 525 15.57 11.59 -21.06
CA MET A 525 14.40 11.76 -20.19
C MET A 525 13.70 10.44 -19.82
N ARG A 526 13.92 9.37 -20.57
CA ARG A 526 13.43 8.03 -20.21
C ARG A 526 14.23 7.41 -19.07
N TYR A 527 15.52 7.80 -18.95
CA TYR A 527 16.51 7.17 -18.10
C TYR A 527 17.07 8.10 -17.03
N VAL A 528 16.28 9.09 -16.57
CA VAL A 528 16.73 10.12 -15.60
C VAL A 528 17.35 9.48 -14.36
N ALA A 529 16.66 8.52 -13.72
CA ALA A 529 17.15 7.92 -12.48
C ALA A 529 18.51 7.20 -12.64
N PRO A 530 18.72 6.28 -13.60
CA PRO A 530 20.04 5.67 -13.83
C PRO A 530 21.13 6.67 -14.23
N VAL A 531 20.79 7.71 -15.02
CA VAL A 531 21.75 8.77 -15.35
C VAL A 531 22.16 9.54 -14.10
N LEU A 532 21.22 9.90 -13.22
CA LEU A 532 21.53 10.53 -11.93
C LEU A 532 22.38 9.63 -11.05
N TYR A 533 22.10 8.33 -11.02
CA TYR A 533 22.88 7.33 -10.28
C TYR A 533 24.34 7.32 -10.74
N ARG A 534 24.58 7.19 -12.06
CA ARG A 534 25.92 7.11 -12.64
C ARG A 534 26.71 8.42 -12.65
N THR A 535 26.04 9.56 -12.49
CA THR A 535 26.70 10.88 -12.68
C THR A 535 26.70 11.74 -11.43
N LEU A 536 25.57 11.96 -10.78
CA LEU A 536 25.46 12.71 -9.53
C LEU A 536 25.75 11.82 -8.31
N GLY A 537 25.28 10.56 -8.34
CA GLY A 537 25.42 9.61 -7.25
C GLY A 537 26.83 9.53 -6.66
N PRO A 538 27.90 9.33 -7.48
CA PRO A 538 29.28 9.25 -6.97
C PRO A 538 29.81 10.51 -6.28
N THR A 539 29.09 11.63 -6.32
CA THR A 539 29.46 12.87 -5.60
C THR A 539 28.71 13.05 -4.27
N LEU A 540 27.79 12.13 -3.96
CA LEU A 540 27.05 12.11 -2.69
C LEU A 540 27.89 11.42 -1.60
N PRO A 541 27.53 11.56 -0.32
CA PRO A 541 28.13 10.77 0.75
C PRO A 541 28.10 9.27 0.43
N GLY A 542 29.12 8.54 0.84
CA GLY A 542 29.25 7.12 0.52
C GLY A 542 28.01 6.29 0.89
N GLY A 543 27.58 5.42 -0.03
CA GLY A 543 26.36 4.62 0.10
C GLY A 543 25.06 5.35 -0.23
N MET A 544 25.13 6.64 -0.64
CA MET A 544 23.93 7.46 -0.96
C MET A 544 23.69 7.59 -2.48
N GLU A 545 24.37 6.83 -3.31
CA GLU A 545 24.33 6.94 -4.78
C GLU A 545 22.88 6.84 -5.31
N MET A 546 22.11 5.89 -4.81
CA MET A 546 20.71 5.69 -5.18
C MET A 546 19.80 6.87 -4.73
N GLY A 547 20.23 7.64 -3.73
CA GLY A 547 19.57 8.87 -3.29
C GLY A 547 19.63 10.01 -4.31
N ALA A 548 20.48 9.92 -5.35
CA ALA A 548 20.59 10.95 -6.39
C ALA A 548 19.27 11.26 -7.11
N VAL A 549 18.38 10.29 -7.22
CA VAL A 549 17.05 10.47 -7.82
C VAL A 549 16.22 11.52 -7.09
N ALA A 550 16.43 11.70 -5.78
CA ALA A 550 15.74 12.71 -4.99
C ALA A 550 16.04 14.15 -5.45
N TRP A 551 17.18 14.40 -6.11
CA TRP A 551 17.43 15.71 -6.76
C TRP A 551 16.44 16.00 -7.88
N GLY A 552 16.24 15.05 -8.78
CA GLY A 552 15.26 15.18 -9.86
C GLY A 552 13.82 15.32 -9.35
N LEU A 553 13.47 14.54 -8.33
CA LEU A 553 12.17 14.62 -7.66
C LEU A 553 11.98 15.98 -6.96
N SER A 554 13.00 16.52 -6.30
CA SER A 554 12.96 17.86 -5.72
C SER A 554 12.68 18.93 -6.77
N LEU A 555 13.30 18.84 -7.95
CA LEU A 555 13.06 19.78 -9.05
C LEU A 555 11.63 19.70 -9.59
N MET A 556 11.09 18.48 -9.71
CA MET A 556 9.70 18.25 -10.11
C MET A 556 8.73 18.81 -9.08
N TYR A 557 8.97 18.52 -7.80
CA TYR A 557 8.13 18.97 -6.69
C TYR A 557 8.06 20.50 -6.59
N VAL A 558 9.19 21.21 -6.57
CA VAL A 558 9.22 22.69 -6.47
C VAL A 558 8.50 23.36 -7.63
N ARG A 559 8.50 22.74 -8.82
CA ARG A 559 7.77 23.23 -10.00
C ARG A 559 6.27 22.95 -9.93
N SER A 560 5.87 21.80 -9.41
CA SER A 560 4.45 21.42 -9.34
C SER A 560 3.70 22.03 -8.17
N SER A 561 4.39 22.28 -7.04
CA SER A 561 3.81 22.74 -5.79
C SER A 561 4.61 23.91 -5.16
N PRO A 562 4.80 25.02 -5.91
CA PRO A 562 5.71 26.09 -5.50
C PRO A 562 5.28 26.82 -4.20
N MET A 563 3.99 26.92 -3.92
CA MET A 563 3.49 27.57 -2.72
C MET A 563 3.78 26.76 -1.46
N ALA A 564 3.46 25.46 -1.49
CA ALA A 564 3.75 24.54 -0.38
C ALA A 564 5.26 24.43 -0.11
N ALA A 565 6.08 24.39 -1.17
CA ALA A 565 7.54 24.41 -1.06
C ALA A 565 8.05 25.72 -0.44
N ARG A 566 7.51 26.88 -0.86
CA ARG A 566 7.87 28.19 -0.32
C ARG A 566 7.58 28.30 1.18
N ARG A 567 6.40 27.86 1.62
CA ARG A 567 6.03 27.87 3.05
C ARG A 567 6.90 26.96 3.89
N ALA A 568 7.38 25.87 3.29
CA ALA A 568 8.37 24.96 3.92
C ALA A 568 9.81 25.53 3.90
N GLY A 569 10.03 26.74 3.36
CA GLY A 569 11.35 27.42 3.35
C GLY A 569 12.13 27.26 2.03
N PHE A 570 11.55 26.63 1.00
CA PHE A 570 12.22 26.38 -0.29
C PHE A 570 11.70 27.33 -1.39
N SER A 571 12.04 28.61 -1.29
CA SER A 571 11.61 29.68 -2.21
C SER A 571 12.65 30.02 -3.27
N GLY A 572 12.26 30.77 -4.34
CA GLY A 572 13.14 31.33 -5.36
C GLY A 572 13.17 30.53 -6.68
N PRO A 573 14.16 30.76 -7.57
CA PRO A 573 14.26 30.04 -8.85
C PRO A 573 14.25 28.53 -8.65
N ALA A 574 13.47 27.82 -9.47
CA ALA A 574 13.17 26.40 -9.27
C ALA A 574 14.41 25.51 -9.08
N LEU A 575 15.46 25.72 -9.88
CA LEU A 575 16.70 24.96 -9.75
C LEU A 575 17.39 25.19 -8.40
N LEU A 576 17.45 26.45 -7.95
CA LEU A 576 18.10 26.79 -6.69
C LEU A 576 17.28 26.32 -5.48
N ALA A 577 15.96 26.44 -5.55
CA ALA A 577 15.04 25.92 -4.53
C ALA A 577 15.14 24.38 -4.44
N ALA A 578 15.16 23.70 -5.57
CA ALA A 578 15.35 22.23 -5.63
C ALA A 578 16.70 21.80 -5.06
N ASN A 579 17.78 22.51 -5.37
CA ASN A 579 19.12 22.23 -4.83
C ASN A 579 19.17 22.39 -3.31
N ARG A 580 18.48 23.40 -2.75
CA ARG A 580 18.38 23.58 -1.30
C ARG A 580 17.54 22.48 -0.65
N LEU A 581 16.39 22.15 -1.26
CA LEU A 581 15.55 21.06 -0.77
C LEU A 581 16.31 19.73 -0.78
N PHE A 582 16.98 19.40 -1.88
CA PHE A 582 17.77 18.17 -1.98
C PHE A 582 18.88 18.07 -0.93
N ARG A 583 19.63 19.17 -0.71
CA ARG A 583 20.65 19.22 0.37
C ARG A 583 20.01 19.00 1.74
N ALA A 584 18.91 19.70 2.02
CA ALA A 584 18.18 19.54 3.28
C ALA A 584 17.68 18.08 3.50
N LEU A 585 17.26 17.39 2.43
CA LEU A 585 16.90 15.98 2.50
C LEU A 585 18.09 15.08 2.81
N LEU A 586 19.25 15.34 2.21
CA LEU A 586 20.50 14.60 2.49
C LEU A 586 21.00 14.81 3.92
N ASP A 587 20.85 16.05 4.44
CA ASP A 587 21.34 16.43 5.78
C ASP A 587 20.36 16.01 6.89
N SER A 588 19.10 15.73 6.55
CA SER A 588 18.06 15.40 7.54
C SER A 588 18.06 13.92 7.89
N SER A 589 18.47 13.60 9.11
CA SER A 589 18.42 12.24 9.65
C SER A 589 17.09 11.85 10.32
N SER A 590 16.18 12.81 10.54
CA SER A 590 14.87 12.61 11.20
C SER A 590 13.68 12.85 10.28
N GLY A 591 13.93 13.04 8.97
CA GLY A 591 12.91 13.48 8.02
C GLY A 591 12.73 15.00 8.01
N LEU A 592 12.23 15.52 6.90
CA LEU A 592 12.13 16.93 6.59
C LEU A 592 10.70 17.31 6.25
N VAL A 593 10.17 18.38 6.87
CA VAL A 593 8.94 19.02 6.39
C VAL A 593 9.25 19.67 5.06
N PHE A 594 8.75 19.09 3.98
CA PHE A 594 9.00 19.58 2.62
C PHE A 594 7.85 20.42 2.05
N ALA A 595 6.63 20.22 2.60
CA ALA A 595 5.42 20.93 2.21
C ALA A 595 4.69 21.46 3.44
N ARG A 596 4.14 22.67 3.32
CA ARG A 596 3.18 23.24 4.28
C ARG A 596 1.99 23.79 3.52
N SER A 597 0.80 23.47 4.00
CA SER A 597 -0.47 23.87 3.38
C SER A 597 -1.43 24.43 4.45
N ASP A 598 -2.36 25.26 4.04
CA ASP A 598 -3.50 25.66 4.87
C ASP A 598 -4.71 24.77 4.53
N TYR A 599 -5.61 24.55 5.48
CA TYR A 599 -6.79 23.69 5.29
C TYR A 599 -7.63 24.08 4.06
N GLU A 600 -7.85 25.39 3.88
CA GLU A 600 -8.60 25.94 2.73
C GLU A 600 -7.95 25.62 1.37
N GLU A 601 -6.65 25.37 1.34
CA GLU A 601 -5.96 25.00 0.10
C GLU A 601 -6.33 23.61 -0.40
N SER A 602 -6.99 22.78 0.41
CA SER A 602 -7.60 21.53 -0.02
C SER A 602 -8.55 21.74 -1.20
N TRP A 603 -9.21 22.90 -1.27
CA TRP A 603 -10.07 23.26 -2.42
C TRP A 603 -9.31 23.45 -3.72
N ASN A 604 -8.04 23.88 -3.67
CA ASN A 604 -7.19 23.97 -4.87
C ASN A 604 -6.88 22.60 -5.50
N ALA A 605 -7.02 21.54 -4.73
CA ALA A 605 -6.84 20.17 -5.23
C ALA A 605 -8.09 19.61 -5.90
N VAL A 606 -9.26 20.21 -5.68
CA VAL A 606 -10.52 19.78 -6.32
C VAL A 606 -10.47 20.12 -7.81
N ARG A 607 -10.02 19.16 -8.61
CA ARG A 607 -9.80 19.32 -10.06
C ARG A 607 -11.07 19.01 -10.85
N ARG A 608 -12.17 19.67 -10.49
CA ARG A 608 -13.47 19.53 -11.15
C ARG A 608 -13.93 20.84 -11.75
N PRO A 609 -14.90 20.85 -12.67
CA PRO A 609 -15.45 22.09 -13.17
C PRO A 609 -15.85 22.98 -12.00
N GLU A 610 -15.45 24.24 -12.06
CA GLU A 610 -15.76 25.28 -11.05
C GLU A 610 -15.15 25.02 -9.65
N GLY A 611 -14.21 24.06 -9.50
CA GLY A 611 -13.59 23.75 -8.19
C GLY A 611 -14.55 23.11 -7.19
N ARG A 612 -15.68 22.55 -7.65
CA ARG A 612 -16.70 21.91 -6.82
C ARG A 612 -16.62 20.40 -6.84
N ILE A 613 -17.00 19.74 -5.75
CA ILE A 613 -16.97 18.28 -5.59
C ILE A 613 -18.08 17.67 -6.45
N ASN A 614 -17.74 16.71 -7.31
CA ASN A 614 -18.72 15.98 -8.09
C ASN A 614 -19.35 14.86 -7.26
N MET A 615 -20.66 14.97 -7.00
CA MET A 615 -21.39 13.99 -6.21
C MET A 615 -21.97 12.86 -7.06
N ALA A 616 -22.32 13.10 -8.32
CA ALA A 616 -22.92 12.08 -9.17
C ALA A 616 -21.83 11.22 -9.87
N ILE A 617 -21.88 9.93 -9.60
CA ILE A 617 -21.13 8.89 -10.32
C ILE A 617 -22.14 7.87 -10.84
N PRO A 618 -22.60 7.99 -12.11
CA PRO A 618 -23.69 7.17 -12.63
C PRO A 618 -23.44 5.67 -12.46
N GLU A 619 -22.21 5.21 -12.72
CA GLU A 619 -21.86 3.79 -12.60
C GLU A 619 -22.05 3.23 -11.17
N LEU A 620 -21.89 4.09 -10.15
CA LEU A 620 -22.09 3.70 -8.75
C LEU A 620 -23.50 3.93 -8.24
N LEU A 621 -24.24 4.88 -8.82
CA LEU A 621 -25.70 5.01 -8.54
C LEU A 621 -26.46 3.80 -9.10
N GLU A 622 -26.16 3.36 -10.34
CA GLU A 622 -26.70 2.12 -10.92
C GLU A 622 -26.34 0.88 -10.06
N GLU A 623 -25.12 0.82 -9.52
CA GLU A 623 -24.73 -0.29 -8.64
C GLU A 623 -25.42 -0.22 -7.27
N ALA A 624 -25.66 0.99 -6.75
CA ALA A 624 -26.38 1.19 -5.49
C ALA A 624 -27.84 0.77 -5.58
N GLU A 625 -28.49 0.90 -6.74
CA GLU A 625 -29.86 0.41 -6.96
C GLU A 625 -29.97 -1.11 -6.82
N LYS A 626 -28.90 -1.87 -7.14
CA LYS A 626 -28.86 -3.33 -6.99
C LYS A 626 -28.85 -3.80 -5.53
N LEU A 627 -28.60 -2.91 -4.57
CA LEU A 627 -28.70 -3.26 -3.15
C LEU A 627 -30.11 -3.72 -2.75
N GLN A 628 -31.13 -3.36 -3.54
CA GLN A 628 -32.51 -3.85 -3.37
C GLN A 628 -32.67 -5.36 -3.56
N GLU A 629 -31.72 -6.00 -4.24
CA GLU A 629 -31.68 -7.47 -4.40
C GLU A 629 -31.32 -8.19 -3.08
N GLY A 630 -30.88 -7.44 -2.06
CA GLY A 630 -30.47 -7.95 -0.77
C GLY A 630 -29.05 -8.50 -0.73
N PRO A 631 -28.54 -8.89 0.46
CA PRO A 631 -27.22 -9.47 0.63
C PRO A 631 -27.07 -10.82 -0.07
N ILE A 632 -25.81 -11.16 -0.40
CA ILE A 632 -25.46 -12.49 -0.94
C ILE A 632 -25.99 -13.55 0.00
N ALA A 633 -26.76 -14.50 -0.52
CA ALA A 633 -27.31 -15.61 0.25
C ALA A 633 -26.18 -16.47 0.86
N ALA A 634 -26.37 -16.89 2.10
CA ALA A 634 -25.41 -17.79 2.75
C ALA A 634 -25.29 -19.11 1.96
N ASP A 635 -24.06 -19.58 1.79
CA ASP A 635 -23.79 -20.85 1.16
C ASP A 635 -23.99 -21.99 2.18
N PRO A 636 -24.95 -22.91 1.95
CA PRO A 636 -25.23 -23.97 2.92
C PRO A 636 -24.06 -24.96 3.10
N ASP A 637 -23.18 -25.11 2.09
CA ASP A 637 -22.01 -25.97 2.18
C ASP A 637 -20.83 -25.28 2.88
N TYR A 638 -20.84 -23.93 2.92
CA TYR A 638 -19.82 -23.08 3.54
C TYR A 638 -20.47 -21.99 4.41
N PRO A 639 -21.08 -22.37 5.55
CA PRO A 639 -21.96 -21.51 6.32
C PRO A 639 -21.27 -20.38 7.09
N LEU A 640 -19.93 -20.41 7.18
CA LEU A 640 -19.14 -19.40 7.86
C LEU A 640 -18.54 -18.43 6.86
N ILE A 641 -18.28 -17.20 7.30
CA ILE A 641 -17.53 -16.22 6.51
C ILE A 641 -16.12 -16.07 7.10
N LEU A 642 -15.13 -16.36 6.29
CA LEU A 642 -13.72 -16.18 6.63
C LEU A 642 -13.25 -14.78 6.22
N SER A 643 -12.71 -14.03 7.17
CA SER A 643 -11.83 -12.88 6.92
C SER A 643 -10.39 -13.37 6.80
N ALA A 644 -9.90 -13.53 5.58
CA ALA A 644 -8.52 -13.89 5.30
C ALA A 644 -7.59 -12.67 5.50
N GLY A 645 -6.51 -12.84 6.26
CA GLY A 645 -5.47 -11.83 6.41
C GLY A 645 -5.78 -10.75 7.47
N GLU A 646 -6.16 -11.15 8.68
CA GLU A 646 -6.27 -10.24 9.82
C GLU A 646 -4.91 -9.64 10.20
N ARG A 647 -4.86 -8.34 10.50
CA ARG A 647 -3.66 -7.69 11.05
C ARG A 647 -3.64 -7.79 12.57
N ARG A 648 -2.60 -8.43 13.12
CA ARG A 648 -2.33 -8.58 14.55
C ARG A 648 -1.06 -7.83 14.94
N SER A 649 -0.74 -7.78 16.23
CA SER A 649 0.48 -7.11 16.76
C SER A 649 1.78 -7.72 16.26
N ASP A 650 1.74 -8.97 15.86
CA ASP A 650 2.86 -9.80 15.40
C ASP A 650 2.77 -10.16 13.91
N THR A 651 1.99 -9.40 13.11
CA THR A 651 1.91 -9.56 11.66
C THR A 651 2.52 -8.36 10.93
N SER A 652 3.30 -8.62 9.88
CA SER A 652 3.96 -7.60 9.05
C SER A 652 3.96 -7.97 7.56
N ASN A 653 2.89 -8.57 7.07
CA ASN A 653 2.83 -9.22 5.76
C ASN A 653 3.99 -10.24 5.63
N THR A 654 4.73 -10.24 4.51
CA THR A 654 5.88 -11.13 4.29
C THR A 654 7.23 -10.42 4.49
N ILE A 655 7.24 -9.22 5.11
CA ILE A 655 8.46 -8.41 5.25
C ILE A 655 9.44 -9.05 6.23
N ILE A 656 8.95 -9.57 7.36
CA ILE A 656 9.80 -10.21 8.37
C ILE A 656 9.74 -11.72 8.18
N ARG A 657 10.83 -12.27 7.69
CA ARG A 657 11.01 -13.69 7.34
C ARG A 657 11.80 -14.43 8.43
N ASN A 658 11.40 -14.29 9.67
CA ASN A 658 12.03 -14.98 10.79
C ASN A 658 10.97 -15.54 11.74
N ALA A 659 10.95 -16.85 11.92
CA ALA A 659 9.98 -17.53 12.77
C ALA A 659 9.97 -17.02 14.22
N GLY A 660 11.13 -16.60 14.73
CA GLY A 660 11.26 -16.01 16.07
C GLY A 660 10.53 -14.68 16.27
N TRP A 661 10.13 -14.01 15.20
CA TRP A 661 9.24 -12.83 15.23
C TRP A 661 7.94 -13.13 15.98
N HIS A 662 7.45 -14.35 15.82
CA HIS A 662 6.18 -14.84 16.39
C HIS A 662 6.40 -15.51 17.74
N GLN A 663 6.78 -14.77 18.76
CA GLN A 663 7.25 -15.37 20.04
C GLN A 663 6.16 -15.72 21.05
N LYS A 664 4.87 -15.40 20.82
CA LYS A 664 3.84 -15.57 21.85
C LYS A 664 2.57 -16.23 21.33
N GLY A 665 2.24 -17.39 21.88
CA GLY A 665 0.93 -18.02 21.80
C GLY A 665 0.48 -18.50 20.43
N LEU A 666 -0.83 -18.64 20.25
CA LEU A 666 -1.49 -19.05 19.02
C LEU A 666 -1.57 -17.91 17.97
N TYR A 667 -0.46 -17.22 17.71
CA TYR A 667 -0.44 -16.09 16.78
C TYR A 667 -0.98 -16.43 15.37
N ALA A 668 -0.83 -17.69 14.95
CA ALA A 668 -1.29 -18.22 13.68
C ALA A 668 -2.69 -18.83 13.76
N GLY A 669 -3.34 -18.80 14.94
CA GLY A 669 -4.63 -19.43 15.18
C GLY A 669 -5.77 -18.80 14.39
N LEU A 670 -6.70 -19.63 13.95
CA LEU A 670 -7.99 -19.21 13.41
C LEU A 670 -8.87 -18.70 14.55
N ARG A 671 -9.26 -17.43 14.52
CA ARG A 671 -10.20 -16.89 15.48
C ARG A 671 -11.62 -17.29 15.18
N ILE A 672 -12.34 -17.76 16.21
CA ILE A 672 -13.72 -18.20 16.16
C ILE A 672 -14.48 -17.67 17.39
N SER A 673 -15.77 -17.44 17.25
CA SER A 673 -16.61 -17.01 18.37
C SER A 673 -16.80 -18.15 19.40
N PRO A 674 -17.03 -17.85 20.71
CA PRO A 674 -17.39 -18.87 21.68
C PRO A 674 -18.67 -19.64 21.30
N HIS A 675 -19.62 -18.98 20.65
CA HIS A 675 -20.85 -19.59 20.15
C HIS A 675 -20.56 -20.69 19.10
N ASP A 676 -19.73 -20.38 18.08
CA ASP A 676 -19.41 -21.31 17.01
C ASP A 676 -18.51 -22.43 17.52
N ALA A 677 -17.58 -22.11 18.47
CA ALA A 677 -16.75 -23.11 19.12
C ALA A 677 -17.58 -24.15 19.90
N ALA A 678 -18.59 -23.68 20.65
CA ALA A 678 -19.52 -24.55 21.37
C ALA A 678 -20.38 -25.41 20.42
N ALA A 679 -20.83 -24.84 19.29
CA ALA A 679 -21.58 -25.59 18.27
C ALA A 679 -20.74 -26.67 17.61
N LEU A 680 -19.44 -26.42 17.39
CA LEU A 680 -18.48 -27.41 16.87
C LEU A 680 -17.97 -28.35 17.96
N GLY A 681 -18.19 -28.04 19.23
CA GLY A 681 -17.66 -28.80 20.38
C GLY A 681 -16.12 -28.80 20.44
N CYS A 682 -15.47 -27.70 20.09
CA CYS A 682 -14.01 -27.56 20.14
C CYS A 682 -13.57 -26.64 21.27
N GLU A 683 -12.33 -26.84 21.72
CA GLU A 683 -11.66 -26.06 22.75
C GLU A 683 -10.55 -25.19 22.15
N ASP A 684 -10.05 -24.23 22.93
CA ASP A 684 -8.96 -23.35 22.52
C ASP A 684 -7.67 -24.18 22.28
N GLY A 685 -7.08 -24.03 21.09
CA GLY A 685 -5.90 -24.79 20.66
C GLY A 685 -6.21 -26.07 19.87
N ASP A 686 -7.47 -26.49 19.77
CA ASP A 686 -7.84 -27.65 18.97
C ASP A 686 -7.48 -27.44 17.50
N ALA A 687 -7.12 -28.54 16.82
CA ALA A 687 -6.90 -28.54 15.39
C ALA A 687 -8.20 -28.85 14.65
N LEU A 688 -8.58 -27.96 13.73
CA LEU A 688 -9.75 -28.11 12.86
C LEU A 688 -9.33 -28.08 11.39
N ARG A 689 -10.14 -28.66 10.52
CA ARG A 689 -10.03 -28.51 9.08
C ARG A 689 -10.86 -27.36 8.60
N LEU A 690 -10.20 -26.36 8.05
CA LEU A 690 -10.82 -25.20 7.38
C LEU A 690 -10.87 -25.48 5.89
N SER A 691 -12.06 -25.45 5.31
CA SER A 691 -12.29 -25.64 3.88
C SER A 691 -12.98 -24.43 3.28
N THR A 692 -12.56 -24.05 2.09
CA THR A 692 -13.22 -23.10 1.20
C THR A 692 -13.43 -23.74 -0.16
N ARG A 693 -14.12 -23.08 -1.08
CA ARG A 693 -14.23 -23.59 -2.46
C ARG A 693 -12.88 -23.68 -3.17
N ARG A 694 -11.85 -22.98 -2.68
CA ARG A 694 -10.54 -22.91 -3.31
C ARG A 694 -9.49 -23.84 -2.70
N GLY A 695 -9.53 -24.04 -1.40
CA GLY A 695 -8.51 -24.82 -0.73
C GLY A 695 -8.95 -25.36 0.63
N VAL A 696 -8.06 -26.14 1.21
CA VAL A 696 -8.23 -26.79 2.52
C VAL A 696 -6.96 -26.60 3.33
N ALA A 697 -7.09 -26.33 4.61
CA ALA A 697 -5.97 -26.20 5.54
C ALA A 697 -6.36 -26.69 6.93
N ASP A 698 -5.41 -27.30 7.63
CA ASP A 698 -5.58 -27.64 9.05
C ASP A 698 -5.09 -26.45 9.89
N VAL A 699 -5.93 -25.95 10.80
CA VAL A 699 -5.73 -24.74 11.57
C VAL A 699 -5.88 -25.01 13.05
N GLN A 700 -5.13 -24.29 13.90
CA GLN A 700 -5.39 -24.27 15.34
C GLN A 700 -6.42 -23.18 15.67
N VAL A 701 -7.34 -23.48 16.58
CA VAL A 701 -8.42 -22.57 16.98
C VAL A 701 -7.95 -21.62 18.08
N GLU A 702 -8.30 -20.36 17.96
CA GLU A 702 -8.24 -19.33 19.00
C GLU A 702 -9.68 -18.86 19.27
N ILE A 703 -10.25 -19.26 20.42
CA ILE A 703 -11.61 -18.82 20.82
C ILE A 703 -11.52 -17.39 21.32
N SER A 704 -12.36 -16.50 20.75
CA SER A 704 -12.25 -15.07 21.03
C SER A 704 -13.62 -14.39 21.10
N ASP A 705 -13.88 -13.69 22.20
CA ASP A 705 -15.05 -12.81 22.38
C ASP A 705 -15.08 -11.60 21.43
N MET A 706 -14.01 -11.38 20.68
CA MET A 706 -13.97 -10.36 19.62
C MET A 706 -14.71 -10.78 18.36
N MET A 707 -14.98 -12.08 18.19
CA MET A 707 -15.62 -12.63 17.00
C MET A 707 -17.14 -12.71 17.15
N SER A 708 -17.87 -12.32 16.12
CA SER A 708 -19.30 -12.55 16.05
C SER A 708 -19.61 -13.96 15.53
N PRO A 709 -20.75 -14.57 15.92
CA PRO A 709 -21.17 -15.87 15.38
C PRO A 709 -21.22 -15.88 13.85
N GLY A 710 -20.77 -16.97 13.25
CA GLY A 710 -20.69 -17.15 11.80
C GLY A 710 -19.50 -16.44 11.13
N HIS A 711 -18.68 -15.71 11.87
CA HIS A 711 -17.52 -14.99 11.36
C HIS A 711 -16.21 -15.55 11.94
N ILE A 712 -15.28 -15.94 11.08
CA ILE A 712 -13.98 -16.49 11.44
C ILE A 712 -12.85 -15.68 10.80
N SER A 713 -11.65 -15.71 11.39
CA SER A 713 -10.55 -14.84 10.93
C SER A 713 -9.17 -15.51 11.03
N LEU A 714 -8.42 -15.50 9.93
CA LEU A 714 -7.00 -15.90 9.87
C LEU A 714 -6.08 -14.67 9.84
N PRO A 715 -4.91 -14.72 10.50
CA PRO A 715 -3.92 -13.66 10.41
C PRO A 715 -3.25 -13.61 9.04
N ASN A 716 -2.73 -12.43 8.65
CA ASN A 716 -1.88 -12.31 7.47
C ASN A 716 -0.39 -12.56 7.80
N GLY A 717 0.43 -12.85 6.78
CA GLY A 717 1.88 -13.03 6.96
C GLY A 717 2.25 -14.32 7.70
N THR A 718 1.37 -15.30 7.71
CA THR A 718 1.59 -16.67 8.17
C THR A 718 1.68 -17.63 6.99
N GLY A 719 2.14 -18.86 7.21
CA GLY A 719 2.35 -19.84 6.13
C GLY A 719 3.49 -19.46 5.19
N ILE A 720 4.44 -18.65 5.66
CA ILE A 720 5.67 -18.28 4.94
C ILE A 720 6.67 -19.43 5.08
N ASP A 721 7.46 -19.65 4.03
CA ASP A 721 8.58 -20.58 4.04
C ASP A 721 9.76 -19.99 4.80
N TYR A 722 9.99 -20.43 6.03
CA TYR A 722 11.16 -20.05 6.79
C TYR A 722 12.30 -21.03 6.55
N GLY A 723 13.43 -20.54 6.01
CA GLY A 723 14.66 -21.33 5.92
C GLY A 723 15.25 -21.54 7.31
N GLY A 724 15.42 -22.78 7.74
CA GLY A 724 16.18 -23.13 8.93
C GLY A 724 17.69 -23.02 8.69
N GLN A 725 18.49 -22.92 9.77
CA GLN A 725 19.96 -23.00 9.69
C GLN A 725 20.46 -24.38 9.21
N ASP A 726 19.58 -25.38 9.28
CA ASP A 726 19.76 -26.75 8.83
C ASP A 726 19.42 -26.96 7.34
N GLY A 727 18.97 -25.89 6.65
CA GLY A 727 18.55 -25.96 5.25
C GLY A 727 17.10 -26.46 5.05
N GLU A 728 16.40 -26.85 6.11
CA GLU A 728 15.00 -27.26 6.02
C GLU A 728 14.08 -26.04 5.95
N ILE A 729 13.02 -26.15 5.15
CA ILE A 729 11.95 -25.16 5.08
C ILE A 729 10.87 -25.53 6.08
N ARG A 730 10.52 -24.59 6.94
CA ARG A 730 9.46 -24.73 7.94
C ARG A 730 8.39 -23.67 7.71
N GLN A 731 7.14 -24.08 7.68
CA GLN A 731 6.00 -23.17 7.65
C GLN A 731 5.37 -23.06 9.04
N LEU A 732 4.96 -21.83 9.40
CA LEU A 732 4.23 -21.56 10.63
C LEU A 732 2.86 -20.96 10.29
N GLY A 733 1.80 -21.67 10.68
CA GLY A 733 0.43 -21.32 10.35
C GLY A 733 0.10 -21.56 8.87
N VAL A 734 -0.98 -20.95 8.42
CA VAL A 734 -1.54 -21.13 7.07
C VAL A 734 -1.41 -19.84 6.28
N ALA A 735 -1.04 -19.94 5.02
CA ALA A 735 -1.09 -18.82 4.07
C ALA A 735 -2.56 -18.56 3.68
N PRO A 736 -3.17 -17.42 4.06
CA PRO A 736 -4.60 -17.19 3.82
C PRO A 736 -4.99 -17.25 2.35
N ASN A 737 -4.07 -16.93 1.44
CA ASN A 737 -4.34 -16.88 0.01
C ASN A 737 -4.36 -18.23 -0.69
N GLU A 738 -3.98 -19.31 -0.01
CA GLU A 738 -4.28 -20.67 -0.46
C GLU A 738 -5.79 -20.99 -0.38
N LEU A 739 -6.54 -20.20 0.40
CA LEU A 739 -7.97 -20.37 0.67
C LEU A 739 -8.85 -19.33 -0.06
N THR A 740 -8.27 -18.35 -0.72
CA THR A 740 -8.98 -17.27 -1.41
C THR A 740 -9.05 -17.50 -2.90
N ASP A 741 -10.06 -16.92 -3.55
CA ASP A 741 -10.33 -17.08 -4.98
C ASP A 741 -10.04 -15.77 -5.74
N SER A 742 -9.36 -15.87 -6.87
CA SER A 742 -9.08 -14.74 -7.76
C SER A 742 -10.31 -14.27 -8.56
N MET A 743 -11.34 -15.10 -8.68
CA MET A 743 -12.58 -14.76 -9.41
C MET A 743 -13.57 -13.97 -8.55
N SER A 744 -13.51 -14.11 -7.21
CA SER A 744 -14.32 -13.37 -6.24
C SER A 744 -13.71 -11.98 -6.05
N ARG A 745 -14.22 -11.00 -6.82
CA ARG A 745 -13.64 -9.66 -6.93
C ARG A 745 -14.67 -8.57 -7.14
N ASP A 746 -14.33 -7.33 -6.79
CA ASP A 746 -15.16 -6.15 -7.02
C ASP A 746 -15.44 -5.94 -8.51
N PHE A 747 -16.67 -5.55 -8.82
CA PHE A 747 -17.15 -5.41 -10.21
C PHE A 747 -16.42 -4.34 -11.03
N LEU A 748 -15.87 -3.32 -10.37
CA LEU A 748 -15.23 -2.18 -11.02
C LEU A 748 -13.71 -2.17 -10.83
N ALA A 749 -13.26 -2.26 -9.58
CA ALA A 749 -11.85 -2.16 -9.22
C ALA A 749 -11.10 -3.51 -9.31
N GLY A 750 -11.84 -4.62 -9.33
CA GLY A 750 -11.26 -5.97 -9.35
C GLY A 750 -10.53 -6.36 -8.06
N THR A 751 -10.77 -5.63 -6.95
CA THR A 751 -10.21 -5.97 -5.63
C THR A 751 -10.81 -7.26 -5.09
N PRO A 752 -10.03 -8.14 -4.43
CA PRO A 752 -10.50 -9.45 -4.00
C PRO A 752 -11.44 -9.40 -2.79
N TRP A 753 -12.30 -10.38 -2.65
CA TRP A 753 -13.17 -10.52 -1.48
C TRP A 753 -12.51 -11.28 -0.32
N HIS A 754 -11.29 -10.89 0.04
CA HIS A 754 -10.55 -11.52 1.15
C HIS A 754 -11.27 -11.43 2.51
N LYS A 755 -12.20 -10.49 2.68
CA LYS A 755 -12.96 -10.31 3.91
C LYS A 755 -14.36 -10.93 3.86
N HIS A 756 -14.66 -11.63 2.76
CA HIS A 756 -15.93 -12.32 2.57
C HIS A 756 -15.73 -13.63 1.81
N VAL A 757 -15.04 -14.59 2.44
CA VAL A 757 -14.77 -15.92 1.85
C VAL A 757 -15.68 -16.94 2.53
N PRO A 758 -16.64 -17.58 1.80
CA PRO A 758 -17.43 -18.66 2.34
C PRO A 758 -16.54 -19.84 2.77
N ALA A 759 -16.76 -20.35 3.97
CA ALA A 759 -15.90 -21.34 4.60
C ALA A 759 -16.65 -22.33 5.49
N ARG A 760 -16.05 -23.50 5.70
CA ARG A 760 -16.54 -24.56 6.59
C ARG A 760 -15.43 -25.01 7.53
N LEU A 761 -15.80 -25.31 8.79
CA LEU A 761 -14.92 -25.90 9.79
C LEU A 761 -15.42 -27.30 10.18
N GLU A 762 -14.49 -28.24 10.29
CA GLU A 762 -14.75 -29.61 10.70
C GLU A 762 -13.66 -30.08 11.68
N LYS A 763 -14.05 -30.93 12.65
CA LYS A 763 -13.05 -31.57 13.51
C LYS A 763 -12.15 -32.50 12.69
N LEU A 764 -10.87 -32.48 13.01
CA LEU A 764 -9.97 -33.54 12.57
C LEU A 764 -10.33 -34.80 13.37
N GLY A 765 -10.73 -35.87 12.65
CA GLY A 765 -11.14 -37.11 13.27
C GLY A 765 -10.03 -37.85 14.02
#